data_49c1123d83ddf92f901f107ad03dd3a8
#
_entry.id   49c1123d83ddf92f901f107ad03dd3a8
#
_cell.length_a   1.000
_cell.length_b   1.000
_cell.length_c   1.000
_cell.angle_alpha   90.00
_cell.angle_beta   90.00
_cell.angle_gamma   90.00
#
_symmetry.space_group_name_H-M   'P 1'
#
loop_
_entity.id
_entity.type
_entity.pdbx_description
1 polymer ?
#
loop_
_entity_poly.entity_id
_entity_poly.type
_entity_poly.pdbx_seq_one_letter_code
_entity_poly.pdbx_strand_id
1 'polypeptide(L)'
;MLPADPRTLGATLTDGGCNFALWSNAATAVELCLFNEVNGKLVETRFALSHRNGPIWHGYLAGVRAGQRYGYRVYGTWAPEYGSRFNAAKLLIDPYAHKLDGELQYSAEIYGHVATDGTGAGDTTVRDDRDSAGFVPYSVVTDYRAREVNRPIYSWTQEVIYEAHVQGLTAKNHEIPESERGTYKALGHPSTIAHLKEIGVTALELLPIHSYVTEPGIWDRGRKNHWGYNAIAFSAPHAQYAATDDPTTEFQEAVDQLHSAGIEVFLDVVYNHTGEGGVGGPTLSFKGIDNSAWYRHDHNGNYVDVTGCGNTVAASKPHGVRHIIDSLRWWVEVVGVDGFRFDLATALYETNSASDSALMSAIESDAVLRNFKMIAEPWDISRYSLGDFPHPWREWNDRYRDSVRQFWLDDLARGYGEGVADIAAGISGSSDIFYYRGPTSSINFVTAHDGFTLSDLTMYSQKQNEANQEENRDGSNENRSWNMGVEGPTDDPAIKALRLSLKKSMMATLMLSAGVPMITMGDEICRTQHGSNNGYSMPQKMWPGIPDSPETFGGGWANSWQLSPEEQDMKDAVGELARIRKTYLADVAAEFFTGRIDLGTQRKDIAWFSLGGHEMTEDHWADGEKRSLSVLIEAGPHRGLLLLLNSSREETLFTLPDEKWGTSFRRIFDAASPVLTHEPVISLPTQKVSVAPHCAQVWLVTRS
;
A
#
# COMPACT_ATOMS: atom_id res chain seq x y z
N MET A 1 -15.80 -31.77 -26.39
CA MET A 1 -14.71 -30.78 -26.21
C MET A 1 -13.45 -31.37 -26.82
N LEU A 2 -12.66 -30.55 -27.56
CA LEU A 2 -11.37 -30.96 -28.12
C LEU A 2 -10.27 -30.83 -27.07
N PRO A 3 -9.09 -31.48 -27.23
CA PRO A 3 -7.93 -31.22 -26.40
C PRO A 3 -7.52 -29.75 -26.52
N ALA A 4 -7.08 -29.17 -25.40
CA ALA A 4 -6.60 -27.81 -25.32
C ALA A 4 -5.12 -27.79 -24.94
N ASP A 5 -4.47 -26.63 -24.97
CA ASP A 5 -3.10 -26.45 -24.47
C ASP A 5 -3.11 -26.42 -22.92
N PRO A 6 -2.53 -27.40 -22.22
CA PRO A 6 -2.47 -27.41 -20.76
C PRO A 6 -1.44 -26.43 -20.17
N ARG A 7 -0.60 -25.81 -21.01
CA ARG A 7 0.48 -24.91 -20.55
C ARG A 7 -0.05 -23.54 -20.17
N THR A 8 -1.19 -23.10 -20.74
CA THR A 8 -1.78 -21.80 -20.45
C THR A 8 -3.02 -22.01 -19.58
N LEU A 9 -2.95 -21.64 -18.30
CA LEU A 9 -4.08 -21.72 -17.36
C LEU A 9 -5.07 -20.57 -17.60
N GLY A 10 -6.33 -20.80 -17.16
CA GLY A 10 -7.43 -19.86 -17.39
C GLY A 10 -8.08 -20.02 -18.75
N ALA A 11 -8.82 -18.99 -19.17
CA ALA A 11 -9.49 -18.91 -20.46
C ALA A 11 -8.64 -18.13 -21.47
N THR A 12 -8.17 -18.79 -22.53
CA THR A 12 -7.37 -18.16 -23.59
C THR A 12 -8.11 -18.18 -24.92
N LEU A 13 -8.47 -16.99 -25.39
CA LEU A 13 -9.21 -16.82 -26.64
C LEU A 13 -8.32 -17.08 -27.85
N THR A 14 -8.87 -17.76 -28.85
CA THR A 14 -8.24 -18.01 -30.16
C THR A 14 -9.21 -17.62 -31.28
N ASP A 15 -8.76 -17.62 -32.55
CA ASP A 15 -9.59 -17.22 -33.68
C ASP A 15 -10.88 -18.06 -33.85
N GLY A 16 -10.90 -19.31 -33.38
CA GLY A 16 -12.02 -20.24 -33.56
C GLY A 16 -12.82 -20.55 -32.30
N GLY A 17 -12.39 -20.12 -31.13
CA GLY A 17 -12.99 -20.46 -29.84
C GLY A 17 -12.09 -20.14 -28.66
N CYS A 18 -12.26 -20.86 -27.56
CA CYS A 18 -11.50 -20.62 -26.34
C CYS A 18 -10.89 -21.91 -25.76
N ASN A 19 -9.67 -21.78 -25.30
CA ASN A 19 -8.93 -22.79 -24.55
C ASN A 19 -9.18 -22.55 -23.06
N PHE A 20 -9.67 -23.57 -22.33
CA PHE A 20 -9.88 -23.51 -20.89
C PHE A 20 -8.97 -24.51 -20.20
N ALA A 21 -8.24 -24.07 -19.17
CA ALA A 21 -7.37 -24.92 -18.39
C ALA A 21 -7.42 -24.54 -16.91
N LEU A 22 -7.69 -25.51 -16.04
CA LEU A 22 -7.79 -25.36 -14.60
C LEU A 22 -6.82 -26.29 -13.88
N TRP A 23 -6.08 -25.77 -12.92
CA TRP A 23 -5.23 -26.58 -12.04
C TRP A 23 -6.02 -27.09 -10.85
N SER A 24 -6.13 -28.39 -10.69
CA SER A 24 -6.65 -29.09 -9.49
C SER A 24 -6.08 -30.50 -9.45
N ASN A 25 -5.30 -30.79 -8.41
CA ASN A 25 -4.61 -32.06 -8.27
C ASN A 25 -5.53 -33.19 -7.78
N ALA A 26 -6.38 -32.87 -6.80
CA ALA A 26 -7.22 -33.86 -6.11
C ALA A 26 -8.66 -33.98 -6.69
N ALA A 27 -9.01 -33.14 -7.66
CA ALA A 27 -10.29 -33.25 -8.34
C ALA A 27 -10.45 -34.60 -9.05
N THR A 28 -11.66 -35.16 -9.02
CA THR A 28 -12.05 -36.39 -9.74
C THR A 28 -12.73 -36.10 -11.07
N ALA A 29 -13.36 -34.92 -11.22
CA ALA A 29 -13.91 -34.39 -12.45
C ALA A 29 -14.02 -32.85 -12.36
N VAL A 30 -14.02 -32.20 -13.54
CA VAL A 30 -14.24 -30.76 -13.67
C VAL A 30 -15.21 -30.48 -14.78
N GLU A 31 -16.22 -29.66 -14.53
CA GLU A 31 -17.13 -29.13 -15.53
C GLU A 31 -16.88 -27.64 -15.74
N LEU A 32 -16.69 -27.23 -16.99
CA LEU A 32 -16.79 -25.83 -17.44
C LEU A 32 -18.27 -25.49 -17.59
N CYS A 33 -18.71 -24.42 -16.94
CA CYS A 33 -20.07 -23.92 -17.00
C CYS A 33 -20.08 -22.61 -17.81
N LEU A 34 -20.80 -22.57 -18.93
CA LEU A 34 -21.05 -21.36 -19.71
C LEU A 34 -22.45 -20.82 -19.40
N PHE A 35 -22.54 -19.51 -19.27
CA PHE A 35 -23.80 -18.81 -18.98
C PHE A 35 -24.19 -17.91 -20.15
N ASN A 36 -25.39 -18.15 -20.70
CA ASN A 36 -25.95 -17.38 -21.79
C ASN A 36 -27.32 -16.84 -21.40
N GLU A 37 -27.64 -15.64 -21.87
CA GLU A 37 -28.97 -15.08 -21.67
C GLU A 37 -29.94 -15.67 -22.72
N VAL A 38 -30.97 -16.33 -22.26
CA VAL A 38 -32.03 -16.85 -23.09
C VAL A 38 -33.38 -16.36 -22.54
N ASN A 39 -34.10 -15.56 -23.31
CA ASN A 39 -35.40 -14.98 -22.91
C ASN A 39 -35.32 -14.21 -21.57
N GLY A 40 -34.23 -13.43 -21.35
CA GLY A 40 -34.03 -12.63 -20.13
C GLY A 40 -33.63 -13.44 -18.89
N LYS A 41 -33.25 -14.73 -19.07
CA LYS A 41 -32.74 -15.58 -17.98
C LYS A 41 -31.37 -16.12 -18.34
N LEU A 42 -30.47 -16.14 -17.36
CA LEU A 42 -29.19 -16.81 -17.48
C LEU A 42 -29.39 -18.32 -17.43
N VAL A 43 -28.91 -19.00 -18.47
CA VAL A 43 -29.00 -20.48 -18.63
C VAL A 43 -27.59 -21.04 -18.58
N GLU A 44 -27.35 -21.97 -17.68
CA GLU A 44 -26.09 -22.70 -17.53
C GLU A 44 -26.03 -23.87 -18.54
N THR A 45 -24.91 -23.96 -19.25
CA THR A 45 -24.59 -25.14 -20.10
C THR A 45 -23.23 -25.67 -19.63
N ARG A 46 -23.20 -26.99 -19.30
CA ARG A 46 -22.02 -27.65 -18.72
C ARG A 46 -21.29 -28.51 -19.75
N PHE A 47 -19.96 -28.43 -19.69
CA PHE A 47 -19.04 -29.18 -20.54
C PHE A 47 -17.99 -29.86 -19.67
N ALA A 48 -17.89 -31.18 -19.70
CA ALA A 48 -16.84 -31.89 -18.98
C ALA A 48 -15.46 -31.53 -19.58
N LEU A 49 -14.52 -31.15 -18.75
CA LEU A 49 -13.10 -31.04 -19.09
C LEU A 49 -12.51 -32.45 -19.08
N SER A 50 -12.63 -33.16 -20.20
CA SER A 50 -12.30 -34.59 -20.33
C SER A 50 -10.82 -34.88 -20.51
N HIS A 51 -10.01 -33.83 -20.80
CA HIS A 51 -8.56 -33.97 -20.98
C HIS A 51 -7.82 -33.51 -19.72
N ARG A 52 -6.83 -34.31 -19.33
CA ARG A 52 -6.02 -34.05 -18.12
C ARG A 52 -4.56 -34.30 -18.40
N ASN A 53 -3.71 -33.35 -17.99
CA ASN A 53 -2.25 -33.45 -17.99
C ASN A 53 -1.70 -33.20 -16.58
N GLY A 54 -1.39 -34.28 -15.84
CA GLY A 54 -1.05 -34.17 -14.42
C GLY A 54 -2.21 -33.54 -13.62
N PRO A 55 -2.01 -32.43 -12.91
CA PRO A 55 -3.04 -31.74 -12.17
C PRO A 55 -3.89 -30.78 -13.04
N ILE A 56 -3.59 -30.61 -14.33
CA ILE A 56 -4.26 -29.63 -15.19
C ILE A 56 -5.40 -30.29 -15.98
N TRP A 57 -6.61 -29.83 -15.74
CA TRP A 57 -7.83 -30.19 -16.49
C TRP A 57 -8.01 -29.19 -17.62
N HIS A 58 -8.22 -29.64 -18.85
CA HIS A 58 -8.27 -28.74 -19.99
C HIS A 58 -9.22 -29.20 -21.10
N GLY A 59 -9.68 -28.22 -21.88
CA GLY A 59 -10.51 -28.48 -23.04
C GLY A 59 -10.68 -27.22 -23.90
N TYR A 60 -10.76 -27.47 -25.23
CA TYR A 60 -11.06 -26.41 -26.20
C TYR A 60 -12.53 -26.45 -26.59
N LEU A 61 -13.15 -25.29 -26.62
CA LEU A 61 -14.55 -25.13 -27.05
C LEU A 61 -14.64 -24.13 -28.19
N ALA A 62 -15.05 -24.62 -29.35
CA ALA A 62 -15.24 -23.80 -30.53
C ALA A 62 -16.41 -22.83 -30.38
N GLY A 63 -16.31 -21.66 -31.02
CA GLY A 63 -17.38 -20.67 -31.07
C GLY A 63 -17.50 -19.74 -29.84
N VAL A 64 -16.74 -19.98 -28.78
CA VAL A 64 -16.67 -19.06 -27.64
C VAL A 64 -15.98 -17.78 -28.05
N ARG A 65 -16.45 -16.64 -27.56
CA ARG A 65 -15.92 -15.30 -27.85
C ARG A 65 -15.70 -14.49 -26.58
N ALA A 66 -15.01 -13.37 -26.70
CA ALA A 66 -14.89 -12.39 -25.61
C ALA A 66 -16.29 -11.96 -25.13
N GLY A 67 -16.42 -11.75 -23.82
CA GLY A 67 -17.68 -11.44 -23.15
C GLY A 67 -18.45 -12.67 -22.66
N GLN A 68 -18.04 -13.92 -23.02
CA GLN A 68 -18.69 -15.13 -22.52
C GLN A 68 -18.49 -15.24 -21.00
N ARG A 69 -19.60 -15.29 -20.25
CA ARG A 69 -19.60 -15.63 -18.82
C ARG A 69 -19.35 -17.11 -18.62
N TYR A 70 -18.47 -17.46 -17.67
CA TYR A 70 -18.16 -18.84 -17.34
C TYR A 70 -17.77 -19.01 -15.87
N GLY A 71 -17.67 -20.26 -15.44
CA GLY A 71 -17.12 -20.69 -14.16
C GLY A 71 -16.88 -22.19 -14.17
N TYR A 72 -16.49 -22.73 -13.03
CA TYR A 72 -16.22 -24.16 -12.91
C TYR A 72 -17.07 -24.80 -11.83
N ARG A 73 -17.39 -26.10 -12.02
CA ARG A 73 -17.86 -26.98 -10.95
C ARG A 73 -16.88 -28.14 -10.83
N VAL A 74 -16.35 -28.30 -9.62
CA VAL A 74 -15.27 -29.28 -9.39
C VAL A 74 -15.73 -30.35 -8.45
N TYR A 75 -15.52 -31.59 -8.86
CA TYR A 75 -15.90 -32.80 -8.14
C TYR A 75 -14.70 -33.39 -7.42
N GLY A 76 -14.92 -33.91 -6.23
CA GLY A 76 -13.90 -34.55 -5.40
C GLY A 76 -14.47 -34.95 -4.05
N THR A 77 -13.60 -35.31 -3.14
CA THR A 77 -13.98 -35.76 -1.81
C THR A 77 -14.37 -34.56 -0.93
N TRP A 78 -15.48 -34.68 -0.20
CA TRP A 78 -15.82 -33.81 0.91
C TRP A 78 -15.35 -34.48 2.21
N ALA A 79 -14.26 -34.01 2.77
CA ALA A 79 -13.66 -34.48 4.02
C ALA A 79 -12.94 -33.27 4.69
N PRO A 80 -13.72 -32.36 5.27
CA PRO A 80 -13.18 -31.10 5.84
C PRO A 80 -12.12 -31.33 6.91
N GLU A 81 -12.22 -32.41 7.65
CA GLU A 81 -11.25 -32.82 8.67
C GLU A 81 -9.86 -33.18 8.12
N TYR A 82 -9.74 -33.37 6.82
CA TYR A 82 -8.47 -33.54 6.09
C TYR A 82 -8.18 -32.38 5.12
N GLY A 83 -8.87 -31.27 5.27
CA GLY A 83 -8.71 -30.10 4.41
C GLY A 83 -9.37 -30.23 3.03
N SER A 84 -10.10 -31.31 2.71
CA SER A 84 -10.73 -31.53 1.41
C SER A 84 -12.18 -31.00 1.40
N ARG A 85 -12.50 -30.05 0.48
CA ARG A 85 -13.77 -29.32 0.48
C ARG A 85 -14.43 -29.23 -0.91
N PHE A 86 -14.28 -30.26 -1.74
CA PHE A 86 -14.91 -30.29 -3.05
C PHE A 86 -16.44 -30.33 -2.94
N ASN A 87 -17.10 -29.42 -3.68
CA ASN A 87 -18.55 -29.38 -3.75
C ASN A 87 -19.02 -28.86 -5.11
N ALA A 88 -19.43 -29.76 -6.00
CA ALA A 88 -19.88 -29.40 -7.35
C ALA A 88 -21.22 -28.63 -7.40
N ALA A 89 -21.95 -28.49 -6.29
CA ALA A 89 -23.07 -27.55 -6.20
C ALA A 89 -22.61 -26.08 -6.22
N LYS A 90 -21.32 -25.79 -5.94
CA LYS A 90 -20.79 -24.44 -5.92
C LYS A 90 -20.20 -24.09 -7.27
N LEU A 91 -20.66 -22.95 -7.84
CA LEU A 91 -20.03 -22.34 -9.00
C LEU A 91 -18.77 -21.58 -8.55
N LEU A 92 -17.65 -21.89 -9.19
CA LEU A 92 -16.34 -21.37 -8.81
C LEU A 92 -15.79 -20.40 -9.85
N ILE A 93 -15.25 -19.30 -9.38
CA ILE A 93 -14.50 -18.32 -10.16
C ILE A 93 -13.19 -18.97 -10.62
N ASP A 94 -12.79 -18.73 -11.86
CA ASP A 94 -11.46 -19.10 -12.35
C ASP A 94 -10.39 -18.27 -11.64
N PRO A 95 -9.39 -18.86 -10.98
CA PRO A 95 -8.28 -18.13 -10.38
C PRO A 95 -7.51 -17.23 -11.37
N TYR A 96 -7.55 -17.58 -12.66
CA TYR A 96 -6.92 -16.82 -13.75
C TYR A 96 -7.88 -15.88 -14.48
N ALA A 97 -9.05 -15.57 -13.90
CA ALA A 97 -9.97 -14.61 -14.50
C ALA A 97 -9.34 -13.19 -14.54
N HIS A 98 -9.43 -12.54 -15.71
CA HIS A 98 -9.01 -11.15 -15.91
C HIS A 98 -10.18 -10.17 -15.81
N LYS A 99 -11.40 -10.65 -15.74
CA LYS A 99 -12.62 -9.87 -15.53
C LYS A 99 -13.66 -10.73 -14.82
N LEU A 100 -14.33 -10.11 -13.85
CA LEU A 100 -15.51 -10.66 -13.21
C LEU A 100 -16.75 -9.86 -13.61
N ASP A 101 -17.91 -10.52 -13.63
CA ASP A 101 -19.21 -9.91 -13.89
C ASP A 101 -20.22 -10.34 -12.83
N GLY A 102 -20.94 -9.38 -12.27
CA GLY A 102 -21.83 -9.55 -11.13
C GLY A 102 -21.14 -9.33 -9.77
N GLU A 103 -21.94 -9.30 -8.74
CA GLU A 103 -21.51 -9.09 -7.35
C GLU A 103 -21.83 -10.32 -6.50
N LEU A 104 -21.04 -10.51 -5.43
CA LEU A 104 -21.33 -11.52 -4.42
C LEU A 104 -22.60 -11.16 -3.66
N GLN A 105 -23.56 -12.08 -3.63
CA GLN A 105 -24.78 -11.96 -2.83
C GLN A 105 -24.64 -12.84 -1.58
N TYR A 106 -24.58 -12.21 -0.42
CA TYR A 106 -24.39 -12.91 0.86
C TYR A 106 -25.65 -13.70 1.21
N SER A 107 -25.53 -15.01 1.08
CA SER A 107 -26.60 -15.98 1.24
C SER A 107 -26.00 -17.32 1.63
N ALA A 108 -26.78 -18.18 2.26
CA ALA A 108 -26.31 -19.49 2.68
C ALA A 108 -25.82 -20.39 1.52
N GLU A 109 -26.25 -20.11 0.29
CA GLU A 109 -25.88 -20.83 -0.92
C GLU A 109 -24.40 -20.69 -1.31
N ILE A 110 -23.71 -19.61 -0.91
CA ILE A 110 -22.30 -19.38 -1.28
C ILE A 110 -21.31 -20.22 -0.47
N TYR A 111 -21.78 -20.91 0.57
CA TYR A 111 -20.95 -21.76 1.44
C TYR A 111 -20.94 -23.21 0.98
N GLY A 112 -19.77 -23.84 0.96
CA GLY A 112 -19.63 -25.26 0.64
C GLY A 112 -20.21 -26.18 1.72
N HIS A 113 -20.32 -25.69 2.94
CA HIS A 113 -20.93 -26.36 4.10
C HIS A 113 -22.36 -25.85 4.34
N VAL A 114 -23.11 -26.57 5.16
CA VAL A 114 -24.46 -26.16 5.53
C VAL A 114 -24.40 -24.89 6.37
N ALA A 115 -24.74 -23.77 5.75
CA ALA A 115 -24.91 -22.49 6.40
C ALA A 115 -26.39 -22.13 6.59
N THR A 116 -26.69 -21.37 7.64
CA THR A 116 -28.06 -20.92 7.97
C THR A 116 -28.40 -19.59 7.31
N ASP A 117 -27.37 -18.77 7.04
CA ASP A 117 -27.53 -17.40 6.53
C ASP A 117 -26.30 -16.96 5.72
N GLY A 118 -26.26 -15.66 5.37
CA GLY A 118 -25.17 -15.05 4.60
C GLY A 118 -23.88 -14.83 5.37
N THR A 119 -23.82 -15.13 6.67
CA THR A 119 -22.60 -15.02 7.49
C THR A 119 -21.74 -16.28 7.49
N GLY A 120 -22.31 -17.40 7.02
CA GLY A 120 -21.66 -18.71 7.06
C GLY A 120 -21.82 -19.46 8.37
N ALA A 121 -22.64 -18.95 9.29
CA ALA A 121 -22.96 -19.65 10.52
C ALA A 121 -23.65 -20.99 10.18
N GLY A 122 -23.17 -22.09 10.79
CA GLY A 122 -23.73 -23.41 10.52
C GLY A 122 -22.79 -24.56 10.81
N ASP A 123 -23.04 -25.72 10.22
CA ASP A 123 -22.22 -26.92 10.40
C ASP A 123 -21.18 -27.05 9.29
N THR A 124 -19.95 -26.68 9.59
CA THR A 124 -18.82 -26.68 8.64
C THR A 124 -18.34 -28.08 8.21
N THR A 125 -18.87 -29.13 8.80
CA THR A 125 -18.54 -30.53 8.48
C THR A 125 -19.51 -31.14 7.45
N VAL A 126 -20.73 -30.64 7.39
CA VAL A 126 -21.78 -31.15 6.49
C VAL A 126 -21.78 -30.38 5.18
N ARG A 127 -21.71 -31.11 4.05
CA ARG A 127 -21.76 -30.52 2.70
C ARG A 127 -23.13 -29.94 2.39
N ASP A 128 -23.15 -28.73 1.82
CA ASP A 128 -24.35 -28.05 1.35
C ASP A 128 -24.57 -28.31 -0.15
N ASP A 129 -25.70 -28.87 -0.52
CA ASP A 129 -26.02 -29.20 -1.91
C ASP A 129 -26.84 -28.11 -2.64
N ARG A 130 -27.08 -26.92 -2.02
CA ARG A 130 -27.72 -25.80 -2.71
C ARG A 130 -26.79 -25.22 -3.76
N ASP A 131 -27.36 -24.82 -4.91
CA ASP A 131 -26.61 -24.21 -6.01
C ASP A 131 -26.22 -22.78 -5.68
N SER A 132 -24.97 -22.41 -5.86
CA SER A 132 -24.49 -21.04 -5.70
C SER A 132 -24.53 -20.19 -6.98
N ALA A 133 -24.88 -20.77 -8.13
CA ALA A 133 -25.03 -19.99 -9.36
C ALA A 133 -26.11 -18.90 -9.19
N GLY A 134 -25.79 -17.66 -9.59
CA GLY A 134 -26.65 -16.50 -9.36
C GLY A 134 -26.38 -15.74 -8.05
N PHE A 135 -25.60 -16.31 -7.12
CA PHE A 135 -25.15 -15.64 -5.89
C PHE A 135 -23.68 -15.23 -5.92
N VAL A 136 -22.90 -15.74 -6.87
CA VAL A 136 -21.47 -15.48 -7.03
C VAL A 136 -21.21 -14.80 -8.37
N PRO A 137 -20.16 -13.95 -8.48
CA PRO A 137 -19.77 -13.36 -9.75
C PRO A 137 -19.28 -14.42 -10.73
N TYR A 138 -19.43 -14.15 -12.02
CA TYR A 138 -18.98 -15.00 -13.12
C TYR A 138 -17.61 -14.54 -13.61
N SER A 139 -16.72 -15.47 -13.96
CA SER A 139 -15.56 -15.18 -14.78
C SER A 139 -15.99 -14.84 -16.20
N VAL A 140 -15.26 -13.92 -16.86
CA VAL A 140 -15.58 -13.51 -18.23
C VAL A 140 -14.37 -13.79 -19.14
N VAL A 141 -14.63 -14.41 -20.29
CA VAL A 141 -13.61 -14.60 -21.33
C VAL A 141 -13.24 -13.23 -21.91
N THR A 142 -11.94 -12.90 -21.89
CA THR A 142 -11.41 -11.61 -22.37
C THR A 142 -10.45 -11.80 -23.53
N ASP A 143 -10.15 -10.75 -24.27
CA ASP A 143 -9.14 -10.73 -25.33
C ASP A 143 -8.03 -9.71 -25.08
N TYR A 144 -7.68 -9.50 -23.82
CA TYR A 144 -6.56 -8.63 -23.47
C TYR A 144 -5.24 -9.26 -23.90
N ARG A 145 -4.31 -8.41 -24.36
CA ARG A 145 -3.02 -8.82 -24.90
C ARG A 145 -1.91 -8.00 -24.27
N ALA A 146 -0.72 -8.60 -24.17
CA ALA A 146 0.49 -7.85 -23.88
C ALA A 146 0.67 -6.71 -24.87
N ARG A 147 1.12 -5.55 -24.38
CA ARG A 147 1.27 -4.32 -25.15
C ARG A 147 2.62 -3.65 -24.88
N GLU A 148 3.06 -2.81 -25.78
CA GLU A 148 4.16 -1.90 -25.51
C GLU A 148 3.67 -0.76 -24.60
N VAL A 149 4.43 -0.50 -23.53
CA VAL A 149 4.13 0.54 -22.55
C VAL A 149 5.30 1.51 -22.48
N ASN A 150 5.01 2.79 -22.68
CA ASN A 150 6.02 3.85 -22.57
C ASN A 150 6.10 4.31 -21.11
N ARG A 151 7.01 3.73 -20.34
CA ARG A 151 7.16 3.95 -18.90
C ARG A 151 8.12 5.09 -18.59
N PRO A 152 7.84 5.95 -17.61
CA PRO A 152 8.89 6.72 -16.95
C PRO A 152 9.85 5.75 -16.22
N ILE A 153 11.07 6.18 -15.99
CA ILE A 153 12.06 5.36 -15.27
C ILE A 153 12.75 6.27 -14.26
N TYR A 154 12.59 5.95 -13.00
CA TYR A 154 13.27 6.62 -11.90
C TYR A 154 14.17 5.64 -11.13
N SER A 155 15.35 6.11 -10.73
CA SER A 155 16.13 5.41 -9.70
C SER A 155 15.41 5.52 -8.35
N TRP A 156 15.66 4.56 -7.46
CA TRP A 156 15.06 4.59 -6.13
C TRP A 156 15.38 5.87 -5.32
N THR A 157 16.52 6.51 -5.58
CA THR A 157 16.90 7.78 -4.93
C THR A 157 16.01 8.95 -5.36
N GLN A 158 15.46 8.88 -6.56
CA GLN A 158 14.61 9.91 -7.14
C GLN A 158 13.13 9.72 -6.80
N GLU A 159 12.77 8.56 -6.27
CA GLU A 159 11.37 8.25 -5.95
C GLU A 159 10.82 9.08 -4.81
N VAL A 160 9.58 9.49 -4.99
CA VAL A 160 8.64 9.97 -3.99
C VAL A 160 7.34 9.21 -4.23
N ILE A 161 7.03 8.26 -3.35
CA ILE A 161 5.86 7.40 -3.46
C ILE A 161 4.66 8.10 -2.81
N TYR A 162 3.49 7.98 -3.43
CA TYR A 162 2.22 8.45 -2.88
C TYR A 162 1.25 7.28 -2.80
N GLU A 163 1.00 6.80 -1.57
CA GLU A 163 0.06 5.74 -1.29
C GLU A 163 -1.37 6.29 -1.33
N ALA A 164 -2.24 5.72 -2.18
CA ALA A 164 -3.59 6.24 -2.37
C ALA A 164 -4.65 5.17 -2.62
N HIS A 165 -5.87 5.45 -2.18
CA HIS A 165 -7.06 4.67 -2.51
C HIS A 165 -7.72 5.23 -3.78
N VAL A 166 -8.06 4.37 -4.75
CA VAL A 166 -8.65 4.80 -6.05
C VAL A 166 -9.84 5.75 -5.86
N GLN A 167 -10.82 5.36 -5.05
CA GLN A 167 -11.99 6.21 -4.79
C GLN A 167 -11.65 7.42 -3.92
N GLY A 168 -10.88 7.18 -2.84
CA GLY A 168 -10.57 8.21 -1.85
C GLY A 168 -9.84 9.41 -2.45
N LEU A 169 -8.98 9.18 -3.43
CA LEU A 169 -8.19 10.24 -4.03
C LEU A 169 -9.05 11.27 -4.75
N THR A 170 -10.05 10.84 -5.53
CA THR A 170 -10.74 11.73 -6.47
C THR A 170 -12.24 11.90 -6.26
N ALA A 171 -12.84 11.17 -5.31
CA ALA A 171 -14.29 11.15 -5.09
C ALA A 171 -14.92 12.53 -4.87
N LYS A 172 -14.20 13.46 -4.24
CA LYS A 172 -14.66 14.83 -3.98
C LYS A 172 -14.07 15.87 -4.94
N ASN A 173 -13.41 15.45 -6.01
CA ASN A 173 -12.86 16.38 -7.01
C ASN A 173 -13.94 16.86 -7.97
N HIS A 174 -14.41 18.08 -7.79
CA HIS A 174 -15.46 18.68 -8.61
C HIS A 174 -15.02 19.10 -10.01
N GLU A 175 -13.73 19.09 -10.34
CA GLU A 175 -13.22 19.31 -11.70
C GLU A 175 -13.42 18.08 -12.59
N ILE A 176 -13.64 16.90 -11.98
CA ILE A 176 -13.91 15.64 -12.66
C ILE A 176 -15.41 15.48 -12.85
N PRO A 177 -15.90 15.01 -14.01
CA PRO A 177 -17.30 14.65 -14.20
C PRO A 177 -17.80 13.69 -13.11
N GLU A 178 -18.99 13.90 -12.60
CA GLU A 178 -19.53 13.13 -11.47
C GLU A 178 -19.50 11.61 -11.70
N SER A 179 -19.79 11.17 -12.95
CA SER A 179 -19.77 9.76 -13.35
C SER A 179 -18.37 9.13 -13.38
N GLU A 180 -17.32 9.93 -13.32
CA GLU A 180 -15.92 9.48 -13.40
C GLU A 180 -15.17 9.65 -12.06
N ARG A 181 -15.72 10.39 -11.10
CA ARG A 181 -15.10 10.59 -9.76
C ARG A 181 -14.94 9.27 -9.03
N GLY A 182 -13.79 9.08 -8.39
CA GLY A 182 -13.52 7.86 -7.62
C GLY A 182 -13.33 6.62 -8.49
N THR A 183 -13.07 6.76 -9.78
CA THR A 183 -12.83 5.64 -10.70
C THR A 183 -11.40 5.62 -11.21
N TYR A 184 -11.00 4.54 -11.90
CA TYR A 184 -9.70 4.45 -12.56
C TYR A 184 -9.48 5.62 -13.52
N LYS A 185 -10.50 6.02 -14.26
CA LYS A 185 -10.43 7.14 -15.22
C LYS A 185 -10.05 8.44 -14.55
N ALA A 186 -10.51 8.66 -13.33
CA ALA A 186 -10.20 9.85 -12.55
C ALA A 186 -8.73 9.95 -12.13
N LEU A 187 -8.02 8.83 -12.03
CA LEU A 187 -6.58 8.83 -11.71
C LEU A 187 -5.76 9.53 -12.79
N GLY A 188 -6.11 9.33 -14.06
CA GLY A 188 -5.48 9.97 -15.21
C GLY A 188 -6.01 11.38 -15.52
N HIS A 189 -6.98 11.90 -14.78
CA HIS A 189 -7.54 13.23 -15.04
C HIS A 189 -6.48 14.33 -14.83
N PRO A 190 -6.46 15.40 -15.68
CA PRO A 190 -5.46 16.46 -15.59
C PRO A 190 -5.33 17.10 -14.19
N SER A 191 -6.43 17.30 -13.47
CA SER A 191 -6.40 17.87 -12.10
C SER A 191 -5.73 16.93 -11.10
N THR A 192 -5.95 15.61 -11.19
CA THR A 192 -5.29 14.62 -10.36
C THR A 192 -3.79 14.59 -10.63
N ILE A 193 -3.42 14.55 -11.91
CA ILE A 193 -2.00 14.60 -12.34
C ILE A 193 -1.33 15.90 -11.89
N ALA A 194 -2.01 17.04 -12.02
CA ALA A 194 -1.46 18.33 -11.57
C ALA A 194 -1.18 18.32 -10.06
N HIS A 195 -2.12 17.83 -9.25
CA HIS A 195 -1.95 17.69 -7.80
C HIS A 195 -0.73 16.83 -7.44
N LEU A 196 -0.59 15.64 -8.02
CA LEU A 196 0.55 14.76 -7.77
C LEU A 196 1.89 15.39 -8.16
N LYS A 197 1.92 16.11 -9.28
CA LYS A 197 3.14 16.82 -9.74
C LYS A 197 3.50 18.00 -8.85
N GLU A 198 2.54 18.76 -8.35
CA GLU A 198 2.76 19.90 -7.46
C GLU A 198 3.43 19.47 -6.15
N ILE A 199 3.09 18.30 -5.64
CA ILE A 199 3.72 17.75 -4.44
C ILE A 199 4.95 16.86 -4.74
N GLY A 200 5.36 16.79 -6.01
CA GLY A 200 6.61 16.14 -6.43
C GLY A 200 6.58 14.62 -6.49
N VAL A 201 5.40 13.99 -6.56
CA VAL A 201 5.22 12.54 -6.67
C VAL A 201 5.81 12.02 -7.97
N THR A 202 6.55 10.91 -7.89
CA THR A 202 7.10 10.15 -9.01
C THR A 202 6.43 8.81 -9.21
N ALA A 203 5.87 8.22 -8.15
CA ALA A 203 5.15 6.95 -8.20
C ALA A 203 3.84 7.02 -7.40
N LEU A 204 2.74 6.64 -8.03
CA LEU A 204 1.44 6.45 -7.40
C LEU A 204 1.29 4.98 -7.00
N GLU A 205 1.30 4.68 -5.70
CA GLU A 205 1.03 3.35 -5.15
C GLU A 205 -0.45 3.26 -4.80
N LEU A 206 -1.16 2.33 -5.43
CA LEU A 206 -2.60 2.15 -5.23
C LEU A 206 -2.86 1.03 -4.22
N LEU A 207 -3.68 1.30 -3.20
CA LEU A 207 -4.29 0.27 -2.36
C LEU A 207 -4.93 -0.80 -3.23
N PRO A 208 -5.18 -2.02 -2.71
CA PRO A 208 -5.55 -3.17 -3.52
C PRO A 208 -6.67 -2.91 -4.53
N ILE A 209 -6.37 -3.20 -5.79
CA ILE A 209 -7.32 -3.14 -6.90
C ILE A 209 -7.66 -4.52 -7.48
N HIS A 210 -7.11 -5.59 -6.93
CA HIS A 210 -7.60 -6.94 -7.23
C HIS A 210 -9.09 -7.02 -6.95
N SER A 211 -9.85 -7.78 -7.73
CA SER A 211 -11.26 -8.00 -7.42
C SER A 211 -11.38 -8.64 -6.04
N TYR A 212 -12.09 -7.96 -5.15
CA TYR A 212 -12.25 -8.34 -3.75
C TYR A 212 -13.73 -8.38 -3.35
N VAL A 213 -14.01 -8.98 -2.20
CA VAL A 213 -15.34 -9.04 -1.61
C VAL A 213 -15.29 -8.52 -0.17
N THR A 214 -16.41 -8.11 0.36
CA THR A 214 -16.53 -7.76 1.77
C THR A 214 -16.50 -9.04 2.62
N GLU A 215 -15.91 -9.01 3.78
CA GLU A 215 -15.97 -10.11 4.74
C GLU A 215 -17.40 -10.29 5.27
N PRO A 216 -17.87 -11.53 5.46
CA PRO A 216 -19.23 -11.76 5.92
C PRO A 216 -19.59 -11.03 7.22
N GLY A 217 -18.65 -10.92 8.16
CA GLY A 217 -18.86 -10.19 9.43
C GLY A 217 -18.97 -8.67 9.25
N ILE A 218 -18.29 -8.09 8.25
CA ILE A 218 -18.43 -6.67 7.89
C ILE A 218 -19.78 -6.44 7.22
N TRP A 219 -20.14 -7.32 6.28
CA TRP A 219 -21.41 -7.26 5.58
C TRP A 219 -22.61 -7.36 6.53
N ASP A 220 -22.54 -8.23 7.52
CA ASP A 220 -23.60 -8.41 8.54
C ASP A 220 -23.85 -7.13 9.38
N ARG A 221 -22.79 -6.35 9.60
CA ARG A 221 -22.89 -5.02 10.25
C ARG A 221 -23.41 -3.91 9.33
N GLY A 222 -23.85 -4.21 8.11
CA GLY A 222 -24.32 -3.23 7.13
C GLY A 222 -23.20 -2.37 6.56
N ARG A 223 -21.97 -2.86 6.59
CA ARG A 223 -20.76 -2.20 6.08
C ARG A 223 -20.15 -2.97 4.94
N LYS A 224 -19.21 -2.38 4.21
CA LYS A 224 -18.41 -3.02 3.16
C LYS A 224 -16.92 -2.77 3.36
N ASN A 225 -16.13 -3.69 2.90
CA ASN A 225 -14.68 -3.51 2.82
C ASN A 225 -14.37 -2.31 1.91
N HIS A 226 -13.50 -1.41 2.37
CA HIS A 226 -13.11 -0.20 1.63
C HIS A 226 -11.68 -0.31 1.10
N TRP A 227 -10.76 -0.87 1.86
CA TRP A 227 -9.35 -0.92 1.47
C TRP A 227 -9.04 -1.93 0.36
N GLY A 228 -9.81 -3.03 0.27
CA GLY A 228 -9.61 -4.06 -0.76
C GLY A 228 -8.76 -5.26 -0.37
N TYR A 229 -8.29 -5.37 0.87
CA TYR A 229 -7.47 -6.49 1.34
C TYR A 229 -8.29 -7.77 1.59
N ASN A 230 -9.10 -8.17 0.62
CA ASN A 230 -9.91 -9.40 0.70
C ASN A 230 -10.16 -9.98 -0.70
N ALA A 231 -9.08 -10.19 -1.46
CA ALA A 231 -9.09 -10.54 -2.88
C ALA A 231 -9.70 -11.92 -3.15
N ILE A 232 -10.38 -12.05 -4.31
CA ILE A 232 -10.94 -13.32 -4.85
C ILE A 232 -10.44 -13.65 -6.25
N ALA A 233 -9.85 -12.68 -6.95
CA ALA A 233 -9.24 -12.87 -8.28
C ALA A 233 -8.04 -11.94 -8.42
N PHE A 234 -6.84 -12.52 -8.53
CA PHE A 234 -5.57 -11.78 -8.47
C PHE A 234 -5.21 -11.04 -9.76
N SER A 235 -5.86 -11.35 -10.86
CA SER A 235 -5.58 -10.74 -12.18
C SER A 235 -6.76 -9.97 -12.75
N ALA A 236 -7.81 -9.71 -11.97
CA ALA A 236 -8.98 -8.94 -12.41
C ALA A 236 -9.06 -7.63 -11.62
N PRO A 237 -9.07 -6.45 -12.28
CA PRO A 237 -9.31 -5.19 -11.60
C PRO A 237 -10.70 -5.16 -10.96
N HIS A 238 -10.82 -4.54 -9.78
CA HIS A 238 -12.09 -4.40 -9.08
C HIS A 238 -13.08 -3.54 -9.87
N ALA A 239 -14.20 -4.14 -10.29
CA ALA A 239 -15.15 -3.51 -11.21
C ALA A 239 -15.83 -2.26 -10.64
N GLN A 240 -16.00 -2.15 -9.31
CA GLN A 240 -16.61 -0.97 -8.69
C GLN A 240 -15.72 0.29 -8.75
N TYR A 241 -14.45 0.16 -9.16
CA TYR A 241 -13.55 1.30 -9.40
C TYR A 241 -13.57 1.76 -10.86
N ALA A 242 -14.42 1.21 -11.72
CA ALA A 242 -14.54 1.61 -13.11
C ALA A 242 -15.80 2.46 -13.36
N ALA A 243 -15.69 3.44 -14.25
CA ALA A 243 -16.81 4.19 -14.78
C ALA A 243 -17.50 3.45 -15.93
N THR A 244 -16.85 2.45 -16.52
CA THR A 244 -17.29 1.68 -17.68
C THR A 244 -17.41 0.19 -17.37
N ASP A 245 -17.96 -0.58 -18.30
CA ASP A 245 -18.04 -2.04 -18.19
C ASP A 245 -16.68 -2.75 -18.44
N ASP A 246 -15.63 -2.00 -18.76
CA ASP A 246 -14.30 -2.54 -19.03
C ASP A 246 -13.23 -1.93 -18.08
N PRO A 247 -13.14 -2.41 -16.83
CA PRO A 247 -12.22 -1.88 -15.83
C PRO A 247 -10.75 -2.00 -16.24
N THR A 248 -10.40 -3.03 -17.02
CA THR A 248 -9.01 -3.23 -17.47
C THR A 248 -8.59 -2.16 -18.45
N THR A 249 -9.38 -1.92 -19.50
CA THR A 249 -9.07 -0.88 -20.49
C THR A 249 -9.07 0.51 -19.84
N GLU A 250 -10.04 0.80 -18.95
CA GLU A 250 -10.10 2.07 -18.26
C GLU A 250 -8.85 2.31 -17.38
N PHE A 251 -8.39 1.28 -16.68
CA PHE A 251 -7.17 1.40 -15.88
C PHE A 251 -5.90 1.50 -16.74
N GLN A 252 -5.83 0.78 -17.88
CA GLN A 252 -4.74 0.95 -18.85
C GLN A 252 -4.63 2.40 -19.34
N GLU A 253 -5.75 3.03 -19.68
CA GLU A 253 -5.79 4.43 -20.12
C GLU A 253 -5.30 5.39 -19.03
N ALA A 254 -5.68 5.15 -17.78
CA ALA A 254 -5.21 5.94 -16.64
C ALA A 254 -3.70 5.78 -16.42
N VAL A 255 -3.18 4.56 -16.50
CA VAL A 255 -1.74 4.28 -16.43
C VAL A 255 -0.98 5.02 -17.53
N ASP A 256 -1.46 4.97 -18.78
CA ASP A 256 -0.81 5.66 -19.90
C ASP A 256 -0.79 7.19 -19.73
N GLN A 257 -1.84 7.77 -19.13
CA GLN A 257 -1.90 9.21 -18.84
C GLN A 257 -0.93 9.58 -17.71
N LEU A 258 -0.84 8.78 -16.64
CA LEU A 258 0.13 8.96 -15.57
C LEU A 258 1.57 8.84 -16.09
N HIS A 259 1.87 7.84 -16.91
CA HIS A 259 3.18 7.66 -17.56
C HIS A 259 3.55 8.86 -18.43
N SER A 260 2.60 9.36 -19.22
CA SER A 260 2.79 10.55 -20.07
C SER A 260 3.12 11.80 -19.25
N ALA A 261 2.67 11.85 -17.99
CA ALA A 261 2.97 12.91 -17.05
C ALA A 261 4.28 12.68 -16.26
N GLY A 262 4.93 11.52 -16.44
CA GLY A 262 6.14 11.14 -15.72
C GLY A 262 5.85 10.58 -14.32
N ILE A 263 4.76 9.85 -14.13
CA ILE A 263 4.39 9.22 -12.86
C ILE A 263 4.31 7.69 -13.08
N GLU A 264 5.11 6.92 -12.34
CA GLU A 264 5.02 5.47 -12.27
C GLU A 264 3.77 5.03 -11.50
N VAL A 265 3.30 3.79 -11.72
CA VAL A 265 2.15 3.22 -11.01
C VAL A 265 2.56 1.92 -10.33
N PHE A 266 2.41 1.87 -9.00
CA PHE A 266 2.62 0.65 -8.22
C PHE A 266 1.28 0.11 -7.73
N LEU A 267 1.19 -1.20 -7.56
CA LEU A 267 0.03 -1.86 -6.98
C LEU A 267 0.37 -2.50 -5.65
N ASP A 268 -0.48 -2.26 -4.68
CA ASP A 268 -0.52 -3.08 -3.46
C ASP A 268 -1.21 -4.41 -3.78
N VAL A 269 -0.48 -5.50 -3.64
CA VAL A 269 -0.93 -6.84 -4.05
C VAL A 269 -1.10 -7.78 -2.85
N VAL A 270 -2.27 -8.39 -2.79
CA VAL A 270 -2.65 -9.29 -1.71
C VAL A 270 -2.63 -10.72 -2.23
N TYR A 271 -1.48 -11.40 -2.10
CA TYR A 271 -1.31 -12.80 -2.48
C TYR A 271 -1.23 -13.74 -1.28
N ASN A 272 -1.18 -13.20 -0.08
CA ASN A 272 -0.98 -13.96 1.15
C ASN A 272 -2.25 -14.68 1.63
N HIS A 273 -3.43 -14.15 1.32
CA HIS A 273 -4.74 -14.73 1.67
C HIS A 273 -5.79 -14.42 0.60
N THR A 274 -6.98 -14.97 0.77
CA THR A 274 -8.13 -14.69 -0.10
C THR A 274 -9.39 -14.40 0.71
N GLY A 275 -10.37 -13.74 0.08
CA GLY A 275 -11.69 -13.46 0.63
C GLY A 275 -12.57 -14.70 0.93
N GLU A 276 -12.02 -15.90 0.78
CA GLU A 276 -12.71 -17.14 1.16
C GLU A 276 -12.60 -17.44 2.67
N GLY A 277 -11.80 -16.65 3.43
CA GLY A 277 -11.69 -16.78 4.89
C GLY A 277 -11.30 -18.19 5.37
N GLY A 278 -11.53 -18.47 6.64
CA GLY A 278 -11.24 -19.76 7.26
C GLY A 278 -12.29 -20.85 6.97
N VAL A 279 -12.43 -21.78 7.92
CA VAL A 279 -13.32 -22.96 7.83
C VAL A 279 -14.77 -22.55 7.53
N GLY A 280 -15.29 -21.51 8.16
CA GLY A 280 -16.65 -21.00 7.99
C GLY A 280 -16.82 -20.02 6.84
N GLY A 281 -15.78 -19.71 6.09
CA GLY A 281 -15.86 -18.75 4.99
C GLY A 281 -16.47 -19.30 3.70
N PRO A 282 -16.86 -18.44 2.75
CA PRO A 282 -17.52 -18.83 1.51
C PRO A 282 -16.62 -19.70 0.62
N THR A 283 -17.24 -20.37 -0.34
CA THR A 283 -16.57 -21.22 -1.35
C THR A 283 -16.79 -20.57 -2.71
N LEU A 284 -15.79 -19.81 -3.16
CA LEU A 284 -15.90 -18.93 -4.33
C LEU A 284 -14.96 -19.31 -5.47
N SER A 285 -13.76 -19.84 -5.16
CA SER A 285 -12.69 -20.13 -6.11
C SER A 285 -11.77 -21.24 -5.56
N PHE A 286 -10.62 -20.88 -5.01
CA PHE A 286 -9.55 -21.78 -4.58
C PHE A 286 -10.02 -22.88 -3.62
N LYS A 287 -10.88 -22.54 -2.66
CA LYS A 287 -11.43 -23.49 -1.67
C LYS A 287 -12.21 -24.62 -2.32
N GLY A 288 -13.01 -24.32 -3.34
CA GLY A 288 -13.79 -25.32 -4.07
C GLY A 288 -12.99 -26.04 -5.14
N ILE A 289 -11.92 -25.44 -5.66
CA ILE A 289 -11.07 -26.00 -6.72
C ILE A 289 -10.13 -27.06 -6.18
N ASP A 290 -9.39 -26.78 -5.12
CA ASP A 290 -8.54 -27.74 -4.40
C ASP A 290 -8.04 -27.12 -3.08
N ASN A 291 -8.89 -27.11 -2.06
CA ASN A 291 -8.60 -26.43 -0.80
C ASN A 291 -7.27 -26.82 -0.16
N SER A 292 -7.00 -28.12 -0.12
CA SER A 292 -5.79 -28.66 0.53
C SER A 292 -4.49 -28.31 -0.20
N ALA A 293 -4.57 -27.92 -1.46
CA ALA A 293 -3.42 -27.54 -2.26
C ALA A 293 -3.19 -26.02 -2.28
N TRP A 294 -4.26 -25.24 -2.38
CA TRP A 294 -4.16 -23.78 -2.51
C TRP A 294 -3.94 -23.05 -1.19
N TYR A 295 -4.33 -23.66 -0.06
CA TYR A 295 -4.11 -23.08 1.26
C TYR A 295 -3.13 -23.88 2.08
N ARG A 296 -2.48 -23.22 3.03
CA ARG A 296 -1.61 -23.86 4.01
C ARG A 296 -2.45 -24.57 5.06
N HIS A 297 -2.13 -25.84 5.32
CA HIS A 297 -2.79 -26.65 6.35
C HIS A 297 -1.73 -27.30 7.27
N ASP A 298 -2.12 -27.52 8.51
CA ASP A 298 -1.36 -28.35 9.43
C ASP A 298 -1.58 -29.87 9.12
N HIS A 299 -0.90 -30.73 9.85
CA HIS A 299 -1.01 -32.17 9.70
C HIS A 299 -2.40 -32.75 10.06
N ASN A 300 -3.26 -31.94 10.71
CA ASN A 300 -4.64 -32.33 11.06
C ASN A 300 -5.67 -31.76 10.06
N GLY A 301 -5.22 -31.11 8.97
CA GLY A 301 -6.11 -30.51 7.98
C GLY A 301 -6.70 -29.15 8.37
N ASN A 302 -6.23 -28.52 9.47
CA ASN A 302 -6.66 -27.17 9.83
C ASN A 302 -5.88 -26.11 9.03
N TYR A 303 -6.52 -25.00 8.72
CA TYR A 303 -5.82 -23.87 8.11
C TYR A 303 -4.70 -23.37 9.01
N VAL A 304 -3.53 -23.14 8.43
CA VAL A 304 -2.48 -22.34 9.03
C VAL A 304 -2.75 -20.89 8.68
N ASP A 305 -3.12 -20.10 9.66
CA ASP A 305 -3.41 -18.68 9.48
C ASP A 305 -2.30 -17.82 10.11
N VAL A 306 -1.45 -17.25 9.26
CA VAL A 306 -0.43 -16.28 9.66
C VAL A 306 -0.80 -14.86 9.20
N THR A 307 -1.99 -14.70 8.60
CA THR A 307 -2.47 -13.45 8.02
C THR A 307 -3.47 -12.72 8.92
N GLY A 308 -4.13 -13.45 9.81
CA GLY A 308 -5.25 -12.94 10.61
C GLY A 308 -6.59 -12.92 9.86
N CYS A 309 -6.61 -13.37 8.59
CA CYS A 309 -7.79 -13.35 7.72
C CYS A 309 -8.46 -14.73 7.57
N GLY A 310 -8.01 -15.72 8.35
CA GLY A 310 -8.60 -17.06 8.40
C GLY A 310 -7.97 -18.07 7.45
N ASN A 311 -7.14 -17.65 6.50
CA ASN A 311 -6.38 -18.54 5.61
C ASN A 311 -5.03 -17.95 5.24
N THR A 312 -4.12 -18.80 4.80
CA THR A 312 -2.86 -18.41 4.16
C THR A 312 -2.71 -19.18 2.85
N VAL A 313 -2.50 -18.47 1.75
CA VAL A 313 -2.27 -19.09 0.44
C VAL A 313 -0.95 -19.86 0.43
N ALA A 314 -0.91 -21.02 -0.21
CA ALA A 314 0.27 -21.86 -0.36
C ALA A 314 1.23 -21.29 -1.43
N ALA A 315 1.65 -20.04 -1.26
CA ALA A 315 2.45 -19.27 -2.21
C ALA A 315 3.85 -19.88 -2.46
N SER A 316 4.36 -20.72 -1.56
CA SER A 316 5.63 -21.43 -1.72
C SER A 316 5.55 -22.70 -2.58
N LYS A 317 4.34 -23.19 -2.87
CA LYS A 317 4.15 -24.39 -3.71
C LYS A 317 4.24 -24.05 -5.19
N PRO A 318 4.70 -24.98 -6.05
CA PRO A 318 4.95 -24.68 -7.48
C PRO A 318 3.76 -24.07 -8.23
N HIS A 319 2.51 -24.48 -7.92
CA HIS A 319 1.31 -23.91 -8.52
C HIS A 319 0.99 -22.52 -7.98
N GLY A 320 1.22 -22.29 -6.70
CA GLY A 320 1.08 -20.97 -6.07
C GLY A 320 2.11 -19.96 -6.61
N VAL A 321 3.40 -20.37 -6.65
CA VAL A 321 4.47 -19.57 -7.28
C VAL A 321 4.09 -19.22 -8.71
N ARG A 322 3.69 -20.22 -9.53
CA ARG A 322 3.30 -20.00 -10.92
C ARG A 322 2.13 -19.00 -11.03
N HIS A 323 1.10 -19.18 -10.22
CA HIS A 323 -0.08 -18.32 -10.27
C HIS A 323 0.26 -16.86 -9.96
N ILE A 324 1.10 -16.63 -8.94
CA ILE A 324 1.55 -15.28 -8.59
C ILE A 324 2.41 -14.67 -9.69
N ILE A 325 3.36 -15.43 -10.24
CA ILE A 325 4.20 -14.96 -11.37
C ILE A 325 3.35 -14.61 -12.58
N ASP A 326 2.40 -15.48 -12.96
CA ASP A 326 1.49 -15.24 -14.09
C ASP A 326 0.62 -13.98 -13.86
N SER A 327 0.15 -13.75 -12.63
CA SER A 327 -0.59 -12.55 -12.24
C SER A 327 0.27 -11.28 -12.31
N LEU A 328 1.49 -11.30 -11.71
CA LEU A 328 2.40 -10.16 -11.76
C LEU A 328 2.78 -9.78 -13.20
N ARG A 329 3.05 -10.78 -14.05
CA ARG A 329 3.32 -10.54 -15.47
C ARG A 329 2.13 -9.92 -16.19
N TRP A 330 0.91 -10.38 -15.89
CA TRP A 330 -0.29 -9.82 -16.48
C TRP A 330 -0.44 -8.31 -16.14
N TRP A 331 -0.23 -7.95 -14.88
CA TRP A 331 -0.25 -6.55 -14.46
C TRP A 331 0.82 -5.69 -15.16
N VAL A 332 1.99 -6.24 -15.39
CA VAL A 332 3.10 -5.55 -16.06
C VAL A 332 2.91 -5.48 -17.58
N GLU A 333 2.67 -6.65 -18.21
CA GLU A 333 2.69 -6.78 -19.68
C GLU A 333 1.39 -6.32 -20.34
N VAL A 334 0.25 -6.52 -19.67
CA VAL A 334 -1.07 -6.17 -20.19
C VAL A 334 -1.51 -4.80 -19.66
N VAL A 335 -1.54 -4.61 -18.34
CA VAL A 335 -2.02 -3.36 -17.74
C VAL A 335 -0.97 -2.26 -17.84
N GLY A 336 0.27 -2.54 -17.54
CA GLY A 336 1.38 -1.62 -17.72
C GLY A 336 1.94 -1.02 -16.43
N VAL A 337 1.69 -1.61 -15.26
CA VAL A 337 2.20 -1.10 -13.97
C VAL A 337 3.72 -1.28 -13.83
N ASP A 338 4.35 -0.51 -12.94
CA ASP A 338 5.80 -0.36 -12.82
C ASP A 338 6.40 -1.00 -11.58
N GLY A 339 5.56 -1.38 -10.62
CA GLY A 339 6.00 -2.00 -9.39
C GLY A 339 4.87 -2.55 -8.53
N PHE A 340 5.27 -3.20 -7.44
CA PHE A 340 4.35 -3.86 -6.52
C PHE A 340 4.78 -3.68 -5.06
N ARG A 341 3.81 -3.41 -4.19
CA ARG A 341 3.94 -3.56 -2.75
C ARG A 341 3.23 -4.85 -2.34
N PHE A 342 3.91 -5.75 -1.67
CA PHE A 342 3.36 -7.03 -1.24
C PHE A 342 2.88 -6.95 0.20
N ASP A 343 1.58 -7.06 0.36
CA ASP A 343 0.91 -7.15 1.65
C ASP A 343 1.38 -8.40 2.42
N LEU A 344 1.69 -8.25 3.72
CA LEU A 344 2.18 -9.31 4.60
C LEU A 344 3.19 -10.23 3.89
N ALA A 345 4.24 -9.67 3.30
CA ALA A 345 5.14 -10.41 2.41
C ALA A 345 5.83 -11.61 3.09
N THR A 346 5.94 -11.61 4.41
CA THR A 346 6.46 -12.75 5.20
C THR A 346 5.55 -13.96 5.17
N ALA A 347 4.24 -13.78 4.99
CA ALA A 347 3.30 -14.89 4.84
C ALA A 347 3.45 -15.66 3.52
N LEU A 348 4.17 -15.10 2.53
CA LEU A 348 4.37 -15.73 1.21
C LEU A 348 5.46 -16.80 1.20
N TYR A 349 6.20 -17.00 2.31
CA TYR A 349 7.23 -18.01 2.40
C TYR A 349 7.18 -18.78 3.73
N GLU A 350 7.68 -20.02 3.69
CA GLU A 350 7.69 -20.93 4.85
C GLU A 350 9.11 -21.21 5.35
N THR A 351 10.11 -20.68 4.67
CA THR A 351 11.55 -20.78 5.00
C THR A 351 11.92 -19.86 6.15
N ASN A 352 13.12 -20.00 6.69
CA ASN A 352 13.60 -19.13 7.77
C ASN A 352 13.95 -17.72 7.30
N SER A 353 14.26 -17.57 6.02
CA SER A 353 14.63 -16.29 5.38
C SER A 353 13.85 -16.08 4.10
N ALA A 354 13.55 -14.84 3.77
CA ALA A 354 12.98 -14.45 2.48
C ALA A 354 13.89 -14.83 1.30
N SER A 355 15.21 -14.76 1.48
CA SER A 355 16.20 -15.16 0.46
C SER A 355 16.12 -16.62 0.06
N ASP A 356 15.59 -17.50 0.92
CA ASP A 356 15.40 -18.92 0.64
C ASP A 356 14.01 -19.23 0.04
N SER A 357 13.20 -18.20 -0.21
CA SER A 357 11.84 -18.33 -0.74
C SER A 357 11.84 -18.71 -2.20
N ALA A 358 11.07 -19.75 -2.55
CA ALA A 358 10.86 -20.13 -3.95
C ALA A 358 10.19 -19.02 -4.76
N LEU A 359 9.25 -18.28 -4.17
CA LEU A 359 8.55 -17.17 -4.83
C LEU A 359 9.51 -15.99 -5.09
N MET A 360 10.28 -15.57 -4.07
CA MET A 360 11.24 -14.46 -4.23
C MET A 360 12.28 -14.79 -5.30
N SER A 361 12.86 -16.02 -5.25
CA SER A 361 13.78 -16.49 -6.27
C SER A 361 13.16 -16.55 -7.67
N ALA A 362 11.89 -16.92 -7.79
CA ALA A 362 11.18 -16.93 -9.05
C ALA A 362 10.99 -15.52 -9.61
N ILE A 363 10.60 -14.53 -8.78
CA ILE A 363 10.47 -13.13 -9.18
C ILE A 363 11.81 -12.56 -9.66
N GLU A 364 12.90 -12.78 -8.91
CA GLU A 364 14.22 -12.26 -9.24
C GLU A 364 14.83 -12.89 -10.53
N SER A 365 14.56 -14.16 -10.77
CA SER A 365 15.03 -14.88 -11.96
C SER A 365 14.16 -14.70 -13.19
N ASP A 366 12.93 -14.20 -13.02
CA ASP A 366 12.00 -13.98 -14.11
C ASP A 366 12.51 -12.89 -15.06
N ALA A 367 12.52 -13.18 -16.37
CA ALA A 367 13.09 -12.30 -17.38
C ALA A 367 12.38 -10.94 -17.51
N VAL A 368 11.11 -10.88 -17.11
CA VAL A 368 10.28 -9.66 -17.10
C VAL A 368 10.36 -9.00 -15.73
N LEU A 369 9.91 -9.70 -14.68
CA LEU A 369 9.66 -9.14 -13.36
C LEU A 369 10.91 -8.61 -12.65
N ARG A 370 12.08 -9.18 -12.89
CA ARG A 370 13.37 -8.70 -12.32
C ARG A 370 13.70 -7.24 -12.63
N ASN A 371 13.02 -6.64 -13.61
CA ASN A 371 13.23 -5.25 -14.02
C ASN A 371 12.23 -4.27 -13.37
N PHE A 372 11.31 -4.78 -12.54
CA PHE A 372 10.25 -3.98 -11.91
C PHE A 372 10.52 -3.79 -10.42
N LYS A 373 9.91 -2.77 -9.86
CA LYS A 373 10.10 -2.39 -8.47
C LYS A 373 9.29 -3.30 -7.56
N MET A 374 9.93 -3.84 -6.51
CA MET A 374 9.33 -4.74 -5.53
C MET A 374 9.52 -4.17 -4.13
N ILE A 375 8.40 -3.99 -3.41
CA ILE A 375 8.36 -3.49 -2.05
C ILE A 375 7.71 -4.57 -1.18
N ALA A 376 8.30 -4.88 -0.04
CA ALA A 376 7.74 -5.81 0.93
C ALA A 376 7.18 -5.07 2.14
N GLU A 377 6.03 -5.49 2.61
CA GLU A 377 5.65 -5.33 4.00
C GLU A 377 6.33 -6.47 4.79
N PRO A 378 7.36 -6.18 5.60
CA PRO A 378 8.26 -7.23 6.11
C PRO A 378 7.78 -7.87 7.42
N TRP A 379 6.47 -8.04 7.60
CA TRP A 379 5.87 -8.70 8.77
C TRP A 379 4.58 -9.43 8.45
N ASP A 380 4.14 -10.26 9.37
CA ASP A 380 2.81 -10.85 9.50
C ASP A 380 2.49 -11.04 10.99
N ILE A 381 1.35 -11.63 11.34
CA ILE A 381 0.98 -11.81 12.76
C ILE A 381 1.89 -12.78 13.52
N SER A 382 2.76 -13.53 12.85
CA SER A 382 3.64 -14.54 13.44
C SER A 382 5.12 -14.20 13.32
N ARG A 383 5.50 -13.30 12.40
CA ARG A 383 6.89 -13.03 12.02
C ARG A 383 7.14 -11.56 11.77
N TYR A 384 8.30 -11.08 12.18
CA TYR A 384 8.85 -9.78 11.85
C TYR A 384 10.23 -9.97 11.19
N SER A 385 10.40 -9.48 9.96
CA SER A 385 11.56 -9.75 9.10
C SER A 385 12.12 -8.50 8.42
N LEU A 386 12.00 -7.34 9.06
CA LEU A 386 12.59 -6.11 8.53
C LEU A 386 14.12 -6.25 8.38
N GLY A 387 14.63 -6.03 7.18
CA GLY A 387 16.04 -6.19 6.83
C GLY A 387 16.38 -7.55 6.19
N ASP A 388 15.46 -8.53 6.13
CA ASP A 388 15.73 -9.89 5.68
C ASP A 388 15.42 -10.16 4.20
N PHE A 389 14.75 -9.23 3.51
CA PHE A 389 14.40 -9.42 2.10
C PHE A 389 15.64 -9.29 1.20
N PRO A 390 15.72 -10.07 0.11
CA PRO A 390 16.87 -10.04 -0.77
C PRO A 390 16.94 -8.74 -1.58
N HIS A 391 18.12 -8.40 -2.10
CA HIS A 391 18.23 -7.42 -3.16
C HIS A 391 17.58 -7.99 -4.45
N PRO A 392 16.72 -7.24 -5.19
CA PRO A 392 16.55 -5.77 -5.19
C PRO A 392 15.33 -5.25 -4.42
N TRP A 393 14.72 -6.04 -3.54
CA TRP A 393 13.52 -5.64 -2.79
C TRP A 393 13.77 -4.40 -1.91
N ARG A 394 12.72 -3.62 -1.73
CA ARG A 394 12.62 -2.54 -0.75
C ARG A 394 11.65 -2.96 0.33
N GLU A 395 11.75 -2.35 1.50
CA GLU A 395 10.92 -2.74 2.65
C GLU A 395 10.31 -1.52 3.33
N TRP A 396 9.04 -1.61 3.67
CA TRP A 396 8.42 -0.64 4.56
C TRP A 396 9.15 -0.63 5.90
N ASN A 397 9.65 0.54 6.32
CA ASN A 397 10.43 0.68 7.54
C ASN A 397 9.59 1.28 8.67
N ASP A 398 8.95 0.42 9.47
CA ASP A 398 8.17 0.83 10.64
C ASP A 398 9.06 1.38 11.77
N ARG A 399 10.33 0.98 11.86
CA ARG A 399 11.28 1.58 12.82
C ARG A 399 11.59 3.02 12.47
N TYR A 400 11.67 3.37 11.20
CA TYR A 400 11.76 4.77 10.76
C TYR A 400 10.51 5.55 11.18
N ARG A 401 9.33 5.04 10.87
CA ARG A 401 8.03 5.62 11.27
C ARG A 401 8.01 5.92 12.78
N ASP A 402 8.35 4.91 13.55
CA ASP A 402 8.28 4.97 15.02
C ASP A 402 9.30 5.96 15.59
N SER A 403 10.52 6.03 15.04
CA SER A 403 11.54 6.99 15.49
C SER A 403 11.15 8.45 15.20
N VAL A 404 10.52 8.72 14.04
CA VAL A 404 10.01 10.06 13.71
C VAL A 404 8.85 10.46 14.62
N ARG A 405 7.87 9.56 14.81
CA ARG A 405 6.74 9.81 15.71
C ARG A 405 7.19 9.96 17.16
N GLN A 406 8.15 9.18 17.61
CA GLN A 406 8.72 9.29 18.94
C GLN A 406 9.36 10.65 19.17
N PHE A 407 10.27 11.07 18.31
CA PHE A 407 11.00 12.35 18.45
C PHE A 407 10.06 13.56 18.40
N TRP A 408 9.07 13.59 17.48
CA TRP A 408 8.21 14.73 17.28
C TRP A 408 6.98 14.77 18.20
N LEU A 409 6.48 13.62 18.66
CA LEU A 409 5.19 13.50 19.33
C LEU A 409 5.25 12.76 20.68
N ASP A 410 5.67 11.49 20.67
CA ASP A 410 5.48 10.57 21.79
C ASP A 410 6.32 10.95 23.03
N ASP A 411 7.57 11.37 22.84
CA ASP A 411 8.42 11.86 23.91
C ASP A 411 7.81 13.07 24.61
N LEU A 412 7.13 13.94 23.86
CA LEU A 412 6.43 15.09 24.41
C LEU A 412 5.15 14.72 25.13
N ALA A 413 4.42 13.73 24.60
CA ALA A 413 3.20 13.22 25.23
C ALA A 413 3.52 12.55 26.56
N ARG A 414 4.57 11.76 26.62
CA ARG A 414 5.05 11.07 27.85
C ARG A 414 5.72 11.98 28.86
N GLY A 415 6.30 13.10 28.41
CA GLY A 415 7.04 14.06 29.25
C GLY A 415 8.46 13.60 29.60
N TYR A 416 8.97 12.55 28.97
CA TYR A 416 10.36 12.09 29.01
C TYR A 416 10.75 11.56 27.63
N GLY A 417 12.04 11.35 27.37
CA GLY A 417 12.47 10.93 26.05
C GLY A 417 13.52 9.84 26.04
N GLU A 418 13.83 9.41 24.82
CA GLU A 418 14.82 8.38 24.52
C GLU A 418 16.00 8.95 23.72
N GLY A 419 16.03 10.29 23.56
CA GLY A 419 17.12 11.00 22.88
C GLY A 419 16.93 11.10 21.38
N VAL A 420 18.05 11.27 20.66
CA VAL A 420 18.05 11.58 19.21
C VAL A 420 18.73 10.51 18.35
N ALA A 421 19.18 9.41 18.95
CA ALA A 421 19.95 8.39 18.23
C ALA A 421 19.12 7.68 17.14
N ASP A 422 17.88 7.28 17.47
CA ASP A 422 17.02 6.53 16.53
C ASP A 422 16.58 7.39 15.34
N ILE A 423 16.19 8.65 15.58
CA ILE A 423 15.85 9.54 14.46
C ILE A 423 17.09 9.87 13.62
N ALA A 424 18.28 9.99 14.21
CA ALA A 424 19.52 10.20 13.47
C ALA A 424 19.87 8.97 12.59
N ALA A 425 19.70 7.75 13.11
CA ALA A 425 19.85 6.53 12.34
C ALA A 425 18.87 6.50 11.15
N GLY A 426 17.61 6.86 11.39
CA GLY A 426 16.59 6.97 10.34
C GLY A 426 16.95 8.01 9.27
N ILE A 427 17.34 9.22 9.66
CA ILE A 427 17.74 10.29 8.73
C ILE A 427 18.92 9.86 7.86
N SER A 428 19.89 9.12 8.43
CA SER A 428 21.07 8.64 7.70
C SER A 428 20.85 7.35 6.88
N GLY A 429 19.62 6.80 6.83
CA GLY A 429 19.22 5.69 5.95
C GLY A 429 19.14 4.33 6.62
N SER A 430 19.06 4.25 7.96
CA SER A 430 18.86 3.01 8.73
C SER A 430 19.91 1.93 8.40
N SER A 431 21.19 2.31 8.45
CA SER A 431 22.31 1.42 8.13
C SER A 431 22.46 0.24 9.10
N ASP A 432 21.91 0.35 10.30
CA ASP A 432 21.79 -0.73 11.29
C ASP A 432 20.89 -1.88 10.82
N ILE A 433 19.95 -1.57 9.90
CA ILE A 433 19.01 -2.55 9.33
C ILE A 433 19.47 -2.98 7.93
N PHE A 434 19.83 -2.04 7.07
CA PHE A 434 20.02 -2.26 5.63
C PHE A 434 21.48 -2.23 5.18
N TYR A 435 22.44 -2.46 6.08
CA TYR A 435 23.88 -2.30 5.86
C TYR A 435 24.39 -2.86 4.52
N TYR A 436 23.92 -4.07 4.12
CA TYR A 436 24.39 -4.74 2.91
C TYR A 436 23.66 -4.34 1.64
N ARG A 437 22.60 -3.55 1.72
CA ARG A 437 21.71 -3.26 0.58
C ARG A 437 21.59 -1.78 0.21
N GLY A 438 22.07 -0.90 1.06
CA GLY A 438 22.05 0.54 0.86
C GLY A 438 20.78 1.24 1.40
N PRO A 439 20.82 2.59 1.53
CA PRO A 439 19.76 3.37 2.18
C PRO A 439 18.42 3.30 1.45
N THR A 440 18.44 3.14 0.12
CA THR A 440 17.20 3.02 -0.67
C THR A 440 16.45 1.70 -0.46
N SER A 441 16.97 0.77 0.35
CA SER A 441 16.22 -0.40 0.78
C SER A 441 15.10 -0.04 1.76
N SER A 442 15.20 1.10 2.41
CA SER A 442 14.19 1.65 3.31
C SER A 442 13.14 2.45 2.54
N ILE A 443 11.89 2.00 2.57
CA ILE A 443 10.74 2.86 2.28
C ILE A 443 10.39 3.56 3.59
N ASN A 444 10.67 4.84 3.64
CA ASN A 444 10.43 5.69 4.80
C ASN A 444 9.01 6.23 4.76
N PHE A 445 8.29 6.13 5.86
CA PHE A 445 6.95 6.72 6.00
C PHE A 445 6.72 7.22 7.42
N VAL A 446 5.81 8.16 7.59
CA VAL A 446 5.32 8.62 8.89
C VAL A 446 3.96 8.04 9.17
N THR A 447 3.16 7.86 8.14
CA THR A 447 1.80 7.33 8.12
C THR A 447 1.65 6.35 6.98
N ALA A 448 0.64 5.49 7.04
CA ALA A 448 0.18 4.62 5.97
C ALA A 448 -1.36 4.58 5.97
N HIS A 449 -1.98 3.82 5.07
CA HIS A 449 -3.44 3.64 5.03
C HIS A 449 -4.02 3.14 6.36
N ASP A 450 -3.27 2.32 7.08
CA ASP A 450 -3.56 1.84 8.43
C ASP A 450 -2.88 2.73 9.48
N GLY A 451 -3.59 3.06 10.53
CA GLY A 451 -3.13 3.99 11.54
C GLY A 451 -3.74 5.40 11.41
N PHE A 452 -3.27 6.32 12.23
CA PHE A 452 -3.67 7.73 12.16
C PHE A 452 -3.12 8.41 10.92
N THR A 453 -3.89 9.31 10.32
CA THR A 453 -3.39 10.30 9.36
C THR A 453 -2.39 11.24 10.05
N LEU A 454 -1.59 11.96 9.27
CA LEU A 454 -0.65 12.94 9.82
C LEU A 454 -1.34 14.02 10.68
N SER A 455 -2.56 14.40 10.29
CA SER A 455 -3.37 15.33 11.10
C SER A 455 -3.83 14.69 12.40
N ASP A 456 -4.34 13.45 12.34
CA ASP A 456 -4.85 12.77 13.52
C ASP A 456 -3.73 12.47 14.53
N LEU A 457 -2.50 12.21 14.08
CA LEU A 457 -1.33 12.10 14.95
C LEU A 457 -1.10 13.34 15.83
N THR A 458 -1.51 14.53 15.38
CA THR A 458 -1.37 15.79 16.11
C THR A 458 -2.62 16.23 16.85
N MET A 459 -3.73 15.48 16.71
CA MET A 459 -5.03 15.85 17.25
C MET A 459 -5.60 14.86 18.26
N TYR A 460 -5.23 13.58 18.16
CA TYR A 460 -5.84 12.53 18.97
C TYR A 460 -4.78 11.73 19.74
N SER A 461 -5.03 11.56 21.04
CA SER A 461 -4.24 10.66 21.89
C SER A 461 -4.81 9.25 21.94
N GLN A 462 -6.09 9.08 21.58
CA GLN A 462 -6.80 7.80 21.58
C GLN A 462 -7.55 7.61 20.27
N LYS A 463 -7.56 6.37 19.77
CA LYS A 463 -8.31 6.01 18.58
C LYS A 463 -9.81 6.13 18.77
N GLN A 464 -10.53 6.46 17.68
CA GLN A 464 -11.97 6.67 17.62
C GLN A 464 -12.55 5.79 16.50
N ASN A 465 -12.61 4.45 16.71
CA ASN A 465 -13.03 3.48 15.69
C ASN A 465 -14.47 2.99 15.88
N GLU A 466 -15.28 3.66 16.70
CA GLU A 466 -16.66 3.25 17.00
C GLU A 466 -17.52 3.10 15.74
N ALA A 467 -17.21 3.87 14.69
CA ALA A 467 -17.88 3.77 13.39
C ALA A 467 -17.77 2.37 12.76
N ASN A 468 -16.72 1.60 13.06
CA ASN A 468 -16.54 0.24 12.56
C ASN A 468 -17.44 -0.80 13.27
N GLN A 469 -18.13 -0.41 14.35
CA GLN A 469 -19.02 -1.25 15.13
C GLN A 469 -18.31 -2.48 15.76
N GLU A 470 -17.07 -2.29 16.21
CA GLU A 470 -16.23 -3.28 16.87
C GLU A 470 -15.87 -2.88 18.32
N GLU A 471 -16.65 -2.00 18.90
CA GLU A 471 -16.47 -1.51 20.28
C GLU A 471 -15.09 -0.84 20.48
N ASN A 472 -14.56 -0.20 19.43
CA ASN A 472 -13.23 0.44 19.41
C ASN A 472 -12.08 -0.53 19.75
N ARG A 473 -12.24 -1.84 19.49
CA ARG A 473 -11.20 -2.86 19.73
C ARG A 473 -10.23 -3.00 18.56
N ASP A 474 -10.70 -2.70 17.35
CA ASP A 474 -9.95 -2.76 16.09
C ASP A 474 -8.92 -1.62 15.98
N GLY A 475 -7.92 -1.80 15.11
CA GLY A 475 -6.80 -0.88 14.94
C GLY A 475 -5.81 -0.85 16.10
N SER A 476 -4.67 -0.19 15.91
CA SER A 476 -3.58 -0.15 16.91
C SER A 476 -3.96 0.69 18.12
N ASN A 477 -3.53 0.25 19.31
CA ASN A 477 -3.55 1.07 20.54
C ASN A 477 -2.28 1.93 20.68
N GLU A 478 -1.20 1.58 19.97
CA GLU A 478 0.10 2.22 20.03
C GLU A 478 0.27 3.15 18.81
N ASN A 479 -0.21 4.39 18.94
CA ASN A 479 -0.19 5.35 17.83
C ASN A 479 1.01 6.30 17.86
N ARG A 480 1.72 6.44 19.01
CA ARG A 480 2.79 7.42 19.22
C ARG A 480 2.35 8.83 18.81
N SER A 481 1.12 9.20 19.18
CA SER A 481 0.48 10.46 18.85
C SER A 481 0.43 11.42 20.03
N TRP A 482 0.20 12.70 19.75
CA TRP A 482 0.05 13.72 20.79
C TRP A 482 -0.98 14.78 20.39
N ASN A 483 -2.05 14.95 21.18
CA ASN A 483 -3.14 15.89 20.93
C ASN A 483 -2.80 17.37 21.26
N MET A 484 -1.58 17.67 21.73
CA MET A 484 -1.15 18.99 22.17
C MET A 484 -2.02 19.62 23.29
N GLY A 485 -2.63 18.77 24.11
CA GLY A 485 -3.48 19.19 25.23
C GLY A 485 -4.96 19.42 24.89
N VAL A 486 -5.34 19.24 23.62
CA VAL A 486 -6.73 19.32 23.15
C VAL A 486 -7.07 18.16 22.26
N GLU A 487 -7.95 17.28 22.70
CA GLU A 487 -8.41 16.12 21.92
C GLU A 487 -9.32 16.57 20.78
N GLY A 488 -8.99 16.15 19.55
CA GLY A 488 -9.75 16.47 18.35
C GLY A 488 -9.52 17.90 17.81
N PRO A 489 -10.43 18.38 16.94
CA PRO A 489 -10.37 19.72 16.34
C PRO A 489 -10.45 20.84 17.40
N THR A 490 -9.84 21.97 17.11
CA THR A 490 -9.86 23.17 17.97
C THR A 490 -9.92 24.45 17.14
N ASP A 491 -10.51 25.50 17.71
CA ASP A 491 -10.49 26.84 17.12
C ASP A 491 -9.38 27.73 17.67
N ASP A 492 -8.59 27.24 18.63
CA ASP A 492 -7.44 27.98 19.16
C ASP A 492 -6.38 28.15 18.06
N PRO A 493 -6.10 29.38 17.63
CA PRO A 493 -5.15 29.65 16.53
C PRO A 493 -3.71 29.29 16.90
N ALA A 494 -3.35 29.33 18.17
CA ALA A 494 -2.01 28.97 18.61
C ALA A 494 -1.78 27.46 18.50
N ILE A 495 -2.76 26.63 18.91
CA ILE A 495 -2.71 25.19 18.77
C ILE A 495 -2.75 24.77 17.30
N LYS A 496 -3.58 25.41 16.46
CA LYS A 496 -3.61 25.16 15.01
C LYS A 496 -2.26 25.43 14.37
N ALA A 497 -1.64 26.58 14.68
CA ALA A 497 -0.32 26.92 14.15
C ALA A 497 0.78 25.93 14.57
N LEU A 498 0.76 25.49 15.84
CA LEU A 498 1.70 24.49 16.33
C LEU A 498 1.49 23.12 15.65
N ARG A 499 0.25 22.67 15.48
CA ARG A 499 -0.08 21.42 14.77
C ARG A 499 0.39 21.47 13.31
N LEU A 500 0.22 22.60 12.64
CA LEU A 500 0.69 22.78 11.27
C LEU A 500 2.22 22.77 11.18
N SER A 501 2.91 23.49 12.06
CA SER A 501 4.38 23.48 12.16
C SER A 501 4.91 22.08 12.38
N LEU A 502 4.27 21.31 13.25
CA LEU A 502 4.66 19.92 13.56
C LEU A 502 4.45 18.98 12.37
N LYS A 503 3.31 19.06 11.67
CA LYS A 503 3.06 18.31 10.44
C LYS A 503 4.12 18.61 9.36
N LYS A 504 4.43 19.89 9.13
CA LYS A 504 5.48 20.30 8.20
C LYS A 504 6.86 19.81 8.63
N SER A 505 7.14 19.76 9.93
CA SER A 505 8.41 19.28 10.48
C SER A 505 8.60 17.79 10.30
N MET A 506 7.53 16.98 10.49
CA MET A 506 7.54 15.56 10.19
C MET A 506 7.74 15.30 8.70
N MET A 507 7.06 16.06 7.82
CA MET A 507 7.27 15.97 6.38
C MET A 507 8.68 16.40 5.96
N ALA A 508 9.25 17.44 6.58
CA ALA A 508 10.64 17.83 6.32
C ALA A 508 11.63 16.73 6.72
N THR A 509 11.37 16.07 7.85
CA THR A 509 12.18 14.92 8.28
C THR A 509 12.06 13.77 7.27
N LEU A 510 10.84 13.41 6.85
CA LEU A 510 10.58 12.36 5.87
C LEU A 510 11.29 12.64 4.52
N MET A 511 11.03 13.81 3.97
CA MET A 511 11.51 14.15 2.63
C MET A 511 13.03 14.36 2.57
N LEU A 512 13.67 14.73 3.68
CA LEU A 512 15.10 15.03 3.73
C LEU A 512 15.94 13.96 4.45
N SER A 513 15.37 12.78 4.68
CA SER A 513 16.09 11.59 5.10
C SER A 513 16.61 10.80 3.90
N ALA A 514 17.73 10.08 4.08
CA ALA A 514 18.15 9.04 3.15
C ALA A 514 17.13 7.89 3.17
N GLY A 515 16.96 7.21 2.04
CA GLY A 515 15.88 6.25 1.82
C GLY A 515 14.85 6.78 0.84
N VAL A 516 13.77 6.04 0.64
CA VAL A 516 12.67 6.37 -0.30
C VAL A 516 11.47 6.88 0.49
N PRO A 517 11.07 8.15 0.36
CA PRO A 517 9.92 8.67 1.08
C PRO A 517 8.60 8.18 0.47
N MET A 518 7.67 7.79 1.33
CA MET A 518 6.27 7.49 1.00
C MET A 518 5.36 8.44 1.78
N ILE A 519 4.44 9.08 1.06
CA ILE A 519 3.42 10.00 1.60
C ILE A 519 2.07 9.30 1.50
N THR A 520 1.28 9.30 2.56
CA THR A 520 -0.08 8.79 2.54
C THR A 520 -1.05 9.83 2.01
N MET A 521 -1.97 9.41 1.17
CA MET A 521 -3.02 10.24 0.57
C MET A 521 -3.67 11.17 1.59
N GLY A 522 -3.59 12.47 1.31
CA GLY A 522 -4.23 13.53 2.09
C GLY A 522 -3.37 14.11 3.21
N ASP A 523 -2.21 13.55 3.52
CA ASP A 523 -1.31 14.14 4.53
C ASP A 523 -0.78 15.50 4.07
N GLU A 524 -0.60 15.68 2.77
CA GLU A 524 -0.20 16.94 2.15
C GLU A 524 -1.27 18.05 2.21
N ILE A 525 -2.51 17.68 2.52
CA ILE A 525 -3.64 18.62 2.63
C ILE A 525 -4.32 18.54 4.00
N CYS A 526 -3.63 18.06 5.01
CA CYS A 526 -4.15 17.94 6.37
C CYS A 526 -5.43 17.11 6.50
N ARG A 527 -5.62 16.06 5.70
CA ARG A 527 -6.77 15.15 5.80
C ARG A 527 -6.85 14.54 7.20
N THR A 528 -8.05 14.46 7.75
CA THR A 528 -8.32 13.82 9.04
C THR A 528 -9.38 12.74 8.88
N GLN A 529 -9.21 11.63 9.57
CA GLN A 529 -10.22 10.58 9.76
C GLN A 529 -10.94 10.72 11.11
N HIS A 530 -10.84 11.93 11.72
CA HIS A 530 -11.46 12.27 13.01
C HIS A 530 -11.10 11.28 14.13
N GLY A 531 -9.82 10.89 14.17
CA GLY A 531 -9.30 9.97 15.18
C GLY A 531 -9.53 8.49 14.87
N SER A 532 -10.13 8.14 13.74
CA SER A 532 -10.10 6.75 13.28
C SER A 532 -8.71 6.39 12.79
N ASN A 533 -8.15 5.29 13.30
CA ASN A 533 -6.90 4.74 12.85
C ASN A 533 -7.08 3.40 12.10
N ASN A 534 -8.32 3.07 11.69
CA ASN A 534 -8.62 1.83 11.00
C ASN A 534 -9.80 2.01 10.02
N GLY A 535 -9.55 2.74 8.92
CA GLY A 535 -10.55 3.12 7.91
C GLY A 535 -10.92 2.01 6.93
N TYR A 536 -10.79 0.72 7.30
CA TYR A 536 -10.92 -0.42 6.40
C TYR A 536 -12.35 -0.69 5.91
N SER A 537 -13.37 -0.19 6.62
CA SER A 537 -14.77 -0.46 6.29
C SER A 537 -15.62 0.82 6.21
N MET A 538 -16.62 0.80 5.34
CA MET A 538 -17.54 1.90 5.09
C MET A 538 -19.00 1.42 5.03
N PRO A 539 -20.02 2.29 5.19
CA PRO A 539 -21.42 1.92 4.96
C PRO A 539 -21.65 1.27 3.59
N GLN A 540 -22.52 0.26 3.49
CA GLN A 540 -22.77 -0.46 2.22
C GLN A 540 -23.24 0.46 1.09
N LYS A 541 -24.05 1.48 1.39
CA LYS A 541 -24.53 2.45 0.39
C LYS A 541 -23.49 3.57 0.26
N MET A 542 -22.47 3.35 -0.53
CA MET A 542 -21.35 4.28 -0.59
C MET A 542 -21.31 5.26 -1.77
N TRP A 543 -22.03 5.10 -2.87
CA TRP A 543 -21.77 5.96 -4.01
C TRP A 543 -22.96 6.08 -4.97
N PRO A 544 -23.19 7.27 -5.59
CA PRO A 544 -22.67 8.60 -5.27
C PRO A 544 -23.49 9.27 -4.16
N GLY A 545 -22.85 10.04 -3.28
CA GLY A 545 -23.52 10.93 -2.32
C GLY A 545 -23.53 10.45 -0.87
N ILE A 546 -22.43 9.88 -0.38
CA ILE A 546 -22.28 9.63 1.05
C ILE A 546 -22.14 10.96 1.79
N PRO A 547 -22.99 11.27 2.76
CA PRO A 547 -22.81 12.45 3.58
C PRO A 547 -21.55 12.36 4.43
N ASP A 548 -20.93 13.49 4.71
CA ASP A 548 -19.92 13.61 5.74
C ASP A 548 -20.58 13.35 7.10
N SER A 549 -20.43 12.14 7.61
CA SER A 549 -21.03 11.66 8.85
C SER A 549 -19.98 10.91 9.68
N PRO A 550 -20.21 10.69 10.97
CA PRO A 550 -19.33 9.85 11.78
C PRO A 550 -19.09 8.46 11.19
N GLU A 551 -20.09 7.87 10.53
CA GLU A 551 -19.99 6.55 9.88
C GLU A 551 -19.05 6.53 8.67
N THR A 552 -18.74 7.70 8.09
CA THR A 552 -17.80 7.93 7.00
C THR A 552 -16.55 8.69 7.47
N PHE A 553 -16.23 8.61 8.76
CA PHE A 553 -15.15 9.36 9.38
C PHE A 553 -15.23 10.87 9.08
N GLY A 554 -16.43 11.45 9.22
CA GLY A 554 -16.67 12.86 8.91
C GLY A 554 -16.33 13.27 7.47
N GLY A 555 -16.33 12.31 6.54
CA GLY A 555 -15.88 12.50 5.16
C GLY A 555 -14.37 12.31 4.95
N GLY A 556 -13.62 12.01 5.99
CA GLY A 556 -12.16 11.83 5.96
C GLY A 556 -11.66 10.61 5.19
N TRP A 557 -12.56 9.77 4.68
CA TRP A 557 -12.23 8.66 3.78
C TRP A 557 -11.69 9.12 2.40
N ALA A 558 -11.95 10.40 2.02
CA ALA A 558 -11.57 10.96 0.72
C ALA A 558 -10.87 12.32 0.90
N ASN A 559 -9.99 12.64 -0.07
CA ASN A 559 -9.33 13.93 -0.14
C ASN A 559 -10.32 15.08 -0.38
N SER A 560 -10.11 16.20 0.33
CA SER A 560 -10.73 17.48 0.00
C SER A 560 -9.99 18.10 -1.21
N TRP A 561 -10.76 18.68 -2.14
CA TRP A 561 -10.21 19.40 -3.28
C TRP A 561 -10.48 20.92 -3.18
N GLN A 562 -11.19 21.33 -2.12
CA GLN A 562 -11.40 22.73 -1.76
C GLN A 562 -10.54 23.01 -0.53
N LEU A 563 -9.32 23.51 -0.74
CA LEU A 563 -8.36 23.68 0.30
C LEU A 563 -8.54 25.02 1.02
N SER A 564 -8.50 24.97 2.34
CA SER A 564 -8.31 26.16 3.18
C SER A 564 -6.90 26.73 3.03
N PRO A 565 -6.62 27.97 3.46
CA PRO A 565 -5.27 28.53 3.43
C PRO A 565 -4.23 27.66 4.20
N GLU A 566 -4.63 26.99 5.27
CA GLU A 566 -3.76 26.10 6.05
C GLU A 566 -3.41 24.83 5.26
N GLU A 567 -4.41 24.21 4.63
CA GLU A 567 -4.24 23.01 3.79
C GLU A 567 -3.40 23.32 2.55
N GLN A 568 -3.60 24.50 1.94
CA GLN A 568 -2.77 24.94 0.82
C GLN A 568 -1.32 25.17 1.24
N ASP A 569 -1.08 25.80 2.38
CA ASP A 569 0.27 26.02 2.91
C ASP A 569 0.99 24.71 3.25
N MET A 570 0.24 23.69 3.72
CA MET A 570 0.80 22.35 3.91
C MET A 570 1.18 21.70 2.58
N LYS A 571 0.32 21.80 1.56
CA LYS A 571 0.58 21.29 0.21
C LYS A 571 1.80 21.96 -0.42
N ASP A 572 1.89 23.28 -0.32
CA ASP A 572 3.03 24.05 -0.81
C ASP A 572 4.33 23.65 -0.09
N ALA A 573 4.23 23.34 1.22
CA ALA A 573 5.37 22.88 2.00
C ALA A 573 5.89 21.52 1.51
N VAL A 574 4.99 20.56 1.24
CA VAL A 574 5.36 19.24 0.71
C VAL A 574 6.02 19.39 -0.67
N GLY A 575 5.45 20.20 -1.56
CA GLY A 575 6.02 20.47 -2.89
C GLY A 575 7.41 21.10 -2.81
N GLU A 576 7.63 22.07 -1.92
CA GLU A 576 8.94 22.70 -1.73
C GLU A 576 9.96 21.70 -1.16
N LEU A 577 9.57 20.86 -0.20
CA LEU A 577 10.44 19.83 0.36
C LEU A 577 10.83 18.79 -0.70
N ALA A 578 9.90 18.38 -1.55
CA ALA A 578 10.18 17.48 -2.69
C ALA A 578 11.19 18.13 -3.67
N ARG A 579 11.03 19.43 -3.94
CA ARG A 579 11.97 20.19 -4.77
C ARG A 579 13.38 20.27 -4.13
N ILE A 580 13.45 20.50 -2.81
CA ILE A 580 14.71 20.51 -2.06
C ILE A 580 15.38 19.14 -2.14
N ARG A 581 14.64 18.05 -1.87
CA ARG A 581 15.12 16.67 -2.00
C ARG A 581 15.71 16.42 -3.38
N LYS A 582 14.93 16.66 -4.42
CA LYS A 582 15.35 16.43 -5.81
C LYS A 582 16.61 17.21 -6.17
N THR A 583 16.75 18.44 -5.65
CA THR A 583 17.84 19.34 -6.03
C THR A 583 19.12 19.05 -5.29
N TYR A 584 19.05 18.61 -4.04
CA TYR A 584 20.20 18.59 -3.15
C TYR A 584 20.49 17.24 -2.48
N LEU A 585 19.52 16.33 -2.40
CA LEU A 585 19.67 15.11 -1.62
C LEU A 585 19.65 13.84 -2.49
N ALA A 586 18.81 13.76 -3.50
CA ALA A 586 18.55 12.51 -4.25
C ALA A 586 19.84 11.85 -4.77
N ASP A 587 20.75 12.61 -5.33
CA ASP A 587 21.99 12.05 -5.90
C ASP A 587 23.02 11.65 -4.82
N VAL A 588 23.04 12.32 -3.67
CA VAL A 588 24.02 12.07 -2.60
C VAL A 588 23.57 10.99 -1.62
N ALA A 589 22.28 10.71 -1.54
CA ALA A 589 21.71 9.67 -0.68
C ALA A 589 21.61 8.28 -1.36
N ALA A 590 22.36 8.05 -2.43
CA ALA A 590 22.39 6.76 -3.13
C ALA A 590 23.13 5.69 -2.32
N GLU A 591 24.13 6.08 -1.55
CA GLU A 591 24.94 5.25 -0.66
C GLU A 591 24.78 5.73 0.78
N PHE A 592 25.11 4.86 1.74
CA PHE A 592 25.12 5.29 3.14
C PHE A 592 26.17 6.36 3.39
N PHE A 593 25.79 7.36 4.16
CA PHE A 593 26.74 8.33 4.68
C PHE A 593 27.73 7.63 5.63
N THR A 594 28.99 7.94 5.47
CA THR A 594 30.08 7.28 6.19
C THR A 594 30.48 8.03 7.47
N GLY A 595 30.18 9.31 7.56
CA GLY A 595 30.66 10.20 8.60
C GLY A 595 32.20 10.36 8.60
N ARG A 596 32.87 9.94 7.51
CA ARG A 596 34.32 10.04 7.36
C ARG A 596 34.72 11.34 6.66
N ILE A 597 35.91 11.80 6.97
CA ILE A 597 36.50 13.00 6.33
C ILE A 597 36.92 12.62 4.91
N ASP A 598 36.33 13.28 3.92
CA ASP A 598 36.84 13.26 2.55
C ASP A 598 38.17 14.01 2.46
N LEU A 599 39.18 13.38 1.87
CA LEU A 599 40.54 13.96 1.81
C LEU A 599 40.65 15.15 0.90
N GLY A 600 39.77 15.31 -0.07
CA GLY A 600 39.75 16.44 -1.00
C GLY A 600 39.08 17.68 -0.38
N THR A 601 37.94 17.48 0.23
CA THR A 601 37.16 18.58 0.83
C THR A 601 37.49 18.85 2.31
N GLN A 602 38.15 17.91 2.98
CA GLN A 602 38.43 17.92 4.43
C GLN A 602 37.15 18.00 5.28
N ARG A 603 36.01 17.54 4.74
CA ARG A 603 34.71 17.52 5.41
C ARG A 603 34.12 16.11 5.43
N LYS A 604 33.18 15.88 6.34
CA LYS A 604 32.37 14.65 6.39
C LYS A 604 31.20 14.77 5.42
N ASP A 605 30.78 13.66 4.84
CA ASP A 605 29.57 13.54 4.03
C ASP A 605 28.28 13.81 4.85
N ILE A 606 28.28 13.46 6.15
CA ILE A 606 27.29 13.83 7.15
C ILE A 606 27.97 14.21 8.46
N ALA A 607 27.48 15.26 9.11
CA ALA A 607 27.96 15.69 10.41
C ALA A 607 26.82 16.16 11.32
N TRP A 608 26.93 15.88 12.61
CA TRP A 608 25.91 16.13 13.62
C TRP A 608 26.42 17.16 14.62
N PHE A 609 25.59 18.15 14.96
CA PHE A 609 26.01 19.25 15.81
C PHE A 609 25.13 19.41 17.04
N SER A 610 25.76 19.82 18.15
CA SER A 610 25.06 20.27 19.35
C SER A 610 24.53 21.71 19.14
N LEU A 611 23.73 22.22 20.07
CA LEU A 611 23.24 23.59 20.06
C LEU A 611 24.36 24.64 20.02
N GLY A 612 25.57 24.29 20.49
CA GLY A 612 26.73 25.12 20.43
C GLY A 612 27.42 25.21 19.07
N GLY A 613 26.96 24.51 18.04
CA GLY A 613 27.56 24.50 16.70
C GLY A 613 28.82 23.63 16.59
N HIS A 614 29.11 22.80 17.60
CA HIS A 614 30.22 21.84 17.60
C HIS A 614 29.71 20.44 17.31
N GLU A 615 30.54 19.59 16.69
CA GLU A 615 30.19 18.18 16.49
C GLU A 615 29.76 17.50 17.81
N MET A 616 28.76 16.67 17.73
CA MET A 616 28.23 15.93 18.89
C MET A 616 29.27 14.96 19.45
N THR A 617 29.33 14.87 20.78
CA THR A 617 30.16 13.95 21.54
C THR A 617 29.32 12.74 22.01
N GLU A 618 29.98 11.72 22.58
CA GLU A 618 29.30 10.56 23.18
C GLU A 618 28.26 10.98 24.23
N ASP A 619 28.58 11.97 25.08
CA ASP A 619 27.64 12.49 26.09
C ASP A 619 26.38 13.10 25.45
N HIS A 620 26.52 13.77 24.30
CA HIS A 620 25.39 14.33 23.59
C HIS A 620 24.48 13.24 22.98
N TRP A 621 25.05 12.12 22.56
CA TRP A 621 24.29 10.98 22.05
C TRP A 621 23.63 10.17 23.18
N ALA A 622 24.23 10.12 24.35
CA ALA A 622 23.72 9.43 25.54
C ALA A 622 22.61 10.20 26.29
N ASP A 623 22.39 11.48 25.94
CA ASP A 623 21.38 12.34 26.59
C ASP A 623 19.96 11.98 26.09
N GLY A 624 19.24 11.18 26.89
CA GLY A 624 17.86 10.78 26.62
C GLY A 624 16.86 11.94 26.62
N GLU A 625 17.17 13.06 27.29
CA GLU A 625 16.28 14.23 27.33
C GLU A 625 16.48 15.20 26.16
N LYS A 626 17.40 14.90 25.26
CA LYS A 626 17.70 15.76 24.12
C LYS A 626 16.52 15.84 23.13
N ARG A 627 16.08 17.07 22.83
CA ARG A 627 14.95 17.41 21.95
C ARG A 627 15.35 18.27 20.76
N SER A 628 16.65 18.39 20.51
CA SER A 628 17.16 19.20 19.41
C SER A 628 18.32 18.52 18.72
N LEU A 629 18.34 18.61 17.39
CA LEU A 629 19.34 17.97 16.56
C LEU A 629 19.68 18.88 15.39
N SER A 630 20.98 19.04 15.10
CA SER A 630 21.45 19.64 13.85
C SER A 630 22.18 18.60 13.04
N VAL A 631 21.83 18.48 11.76
CA VAL A 631 22.52 17.60 10.82
C VAL A 631 22.89 18.37 9.55
N LEU A 632 24.15 18.28 9.17
CA LEU A 632 24.66 18.78 7.90
C LEU A 632 24.92 17.61 6.96
N ILE A 633 24.29 17.63 5.80
CA ILE A 633 24.48 16.66 4.72
C ILE A 633 25.21 17.36 3.58
N GLU A 634 26.27 16.74 3.08
CA GLU A 634 27.01 17.23 1.92
C GLU A 634 26.16 17.09 0.66
N ALA A 635 25.90 18.17 -0.06
CA ALA A 635 25.07 18.20 -1.28
C ALA A 635 25.90 18.55 -2.53
N GLY A 636 27.16 18.18 -2.51
CA GLY A 636 28.16 18.45 -3.54
C GLY A 636 29.29 19.40 -3.04
N PRO A 637 30.35 19.61 -3.83
CA PRO A 637 31.60 20.19 -3.39
C PRO A 637 31.47 21.63 -2.82
N HIS A 638 30.46 22.37 -3.27
CA HIS A 638 30.25 23.78 -2.86
C HIS A 638 28.94 24.00 -2.08
N ARG A 639 28.19 22.95 -1.77
CA ARG A 639 26.88 23.06 -1.15
C ARG A 639 26.67 21.98 -0.08
N GLY A 640 25.87 22.32 0.93
CA GLY A 640 25.36 21.38 1.92
C GLY A 640 23.94 21.75 2.33
N LEU A 641 23.21 20.79 2.89
CA LEU A 641 21.94 21.01 3.58
C LEU A 641 22.16 20.90 5.08
N LEU A 642 21.82 21.93 5.83
CA LEU A 642 21.80 21.91 7.28
C LEU A 642 20.33 21.89 7.73
N LEU A 643 19.94 20.83 8.43
CA LEU A 643 18.64 20.70 9.07
C LEU A 643 18.81 21.04 10.55
N LEU A 644 17.95 21.93 11.05
CA LEU A 644 17.82 22.26 12.47
C LEU A 644 16.45 21.74 12.94
N LEU A 645 16.44 20.75 13.82
CA LEU A 645 15.24 20.10 14.34
C LEU A 645 15.07 20.44 15.82
N ASN A 646 13.96 21.08 16.15
CA ASN A 646 13.59 21.42 17.52
C ASN A 646 12.23 20.81 17.87
N SER A 647 12.21 19.66 18.51
CA SER A 647 10.97 19.04 18.99
C SER A 647 10.53 19.54 20.36
N SER A 648 11.32 20.39 21.03
CA SER A 648 10.98 20.91 22.36
C SER A 648 9.77 21.85 22.35
N ARG A 649 9.21 22.11 23.52
CA ARG A 649 8.09 23.05 23.74
C ARG A 649 8.51 24.52 23.78
N GLU A 650 9.81 24.78 23.69
CA GLU A 650 10.40 26.10 23.81
C GLU A 650 11.17 26.51 22.55
N GLU A 651 11.21 27.80 22.28
CA GLU A 651 12.10 28.37 21.27
C GLU A 651 13.55 28.06 21.63
N THR A 652 14.31 27.51 20.69
CA THR A 652 15.67 27.07 20.94
C THR A 652 16.67 27.80 20.05
N LEU A 653 17.76 28.28 20.66
CA LEU A 653 18.87 28.94 19.96
C LEU A 653 19.89 27.91 19.50
N PHE A 654 20.09 27.83 18.19
CA PHE A 654 21.13 27.02 17.56
C PHE A 654 22.29 27.93 17.13
N THR A 655 23.51 27.54 17.42
CA THR A 655 24.70 28.16 16.84
C THR A 655 25.02 27.44 15.53
N LEU A 656 25.11 28.19 14.43
CA LEU A 656 25.49 27.62 13.14
C LEU A 656 26.94 27.09 13.19
N PRO A 657 27.29 26.04 12.47
CA PRO A 657 28.65 25.52 12.38
C PRO A 657 29.66 26.58 11.92
N ASP A 658 30.94 26.38 12.20
CA ASP A 658 32.01 27.29 11.86
C ASP A 658 32.35 27.34 10.35
N GLU A 659 33.31 28.19 9.96
CA GLU A 659 33.71 28.40 8.56
C GLU A 659 34.23 27.17 7.85
N LYS A 660 34.70 26.15 8.58
CA LYS A 660 35.09 24.85 8.02
C LYS A 660 33.92 24.19 7.28
N TRP A 661 32.70 24.37 7.80
CA TRP A 661 31.49 23.74 7.30
C TRP A 661 30.76 24.58 6.26
N GLY A 662 30.89 25.89 6.29
CA GLY A 662 30.25 26.77 5.32
C GLY A 662 30.61 28.25 5.53
N THR A 663 30.63 28.99 4.44
CA THR A 663 30.90 30.46 4.47
C THR A 663 29.62 31.28 4.55
N SER A 664 28.48 30.71 4.19
CA SER A 664 27.17 31.36 4.26
C SER A 664 26.07 30.30 4.43
N PHE A 665 25.07 30.63 5.22
CA PHE A 665 23.90 29.79 5.52
C PHE A 665 22.63 30.55 5.13
N ARG A 666 21.88 30.03 4.15
CA ARG A 666 20.62 30.61 3.70
C ARG A 666 19.47 29.74 4.07
N ARG A 667 18.54 30.20 4.91
CA ARG A 667 17.34 29.49 5.24
C ARG A 667 16.45 29.36 3.99
N ILE A 668 16.09 28.15 3.61
CA ILE A 668 15.28 27.84 2.43
C ILE A 668 13.94 27.21 2.79
N PHE A 669 13.76 26.76 4.04
CA PHE A 669 12.50 26.25 4.55
C PHE A 669 12.41 26.51 6.06
N ASP A 670 11.19 26.81 6.53
CA ASP A 670 10.88 27.00 7.95
C ASP A 670 9.44 26.51 8.20
N ALA A 671 9.29 25.43 8.98
CA ALA A 671 7.99 24.82 9.23
C ALA A 671 7.00 25.75 9.97
N ALA A 672 7.50 26.70 10.76
CA ALA A 672 6.68 27.66 11.49
C ALA A 672 6.18 28.83 10.63
N SER A 673 6.65 28.94 9.36
CA SER A 673 6.30 30.06 8.47
C SER A 673 5.52 29.56 7.24
N PRO A 674 4.63 30.38 6.67
CA PRO A 674 4.04 30.09 5.37
C PRO A 674 5.10 30.03 4.27
N VAL A 675 5.03 29.02 3.41
CA VAL A 675 6.07 28.73 2.40
C VAL A 675 6.20 29.86 1.36
N LEU A 676 5.08 30.37 0.86
CA LEU A 676 5.05 31.37 -0.22
C LEU A 676 5.49 32.78 0.21
N THR A 677 5.50 33.07 1.50
CA THR A 677 5.85 34.39 2.03
C THR A 677 7.23 34.46 2.70
N HIS A 678 7.99 33.36 2.55
CA HIS A 678 9.27 33.23 3.24
C HIS A 678 10.36 34.15 2.66
N GLU A 679 10.75 35.14 3.43
CA GLU A 679 11.92 35.95 3.07
C GLU A 679 13.23 35.19 3.34
N PRO A 680 14.18 35.20 2.40
CA PRO A 680 15.44 34.49 2.58
C PRO A 680 16.25 35.12 3.71
N VAL A 681 16.50 34.38 4.78
CA VAL A 681 17.40 34.77 5.86
C VAL A 681 18.78 34.24 5.55
N ILE A 682 19.79 35.12 5.55
CA ILE A 682 21.18 34.75 5.38
C ILE A 682 21.91 35.01 6.69
N SER A 683 22.65 34.02 7.16
CA SER A 683 23.46 34.06 8.36
C SER A 683 24.88 33.61 8.08
N LEU A 684 25.80 34.07 8.90
CA LEU A 684 27.23 33.76 8.84
C LEU A 684 27.58 32.60 9.80
N PRO A 685 28.71 31.94 9.60
CA PRO A 685 29.22 30.94 10.53
C PRO A 685 29.21 31.44 11.98
N THR A 686 28.97 30.57 12.93
CA THR A 686 28.91 30.83 14.38
C THR A 686 27.80 31.76 14.85
N GLN A 687 26.99 32.31 13.96
CA GLN A 687 25.83 33.10 14.36
C GLN A 687 24.78 32.21 15.02
N LYS A 688 24.05 32.77 15.97
CA LYS A 688 22.93 32.14 16.63
C LYS A 688 21.65 32.40 15.85
N VAL A 689 20.90 31.36 15.58
CA VAL A 689 19.59 31.43 14.93
C VAL A 689 18.54 30.80 15.84
N SER A 690 17.33 31.36 15.83
CA SER A 690 16.24 30.87 16.62
C SER A 690 15.41 29.87 15.80
N VAL A 691 15.04 28.76 16.42
CA VAL A 691 14.12 27.78 15.89
C VAL A 691 12.91 27.67 16.83
N ALA A 692 11.73 27.94 16.31
CA ALA A 692 10.49 27.90 17.07
C ALA A 692 10.23 26.51 17.71
N PRO A 693 9.32 26.40 18.71
CA PRO A 693 8.88 25.12 19.24
C PRO A 693 8.32 24.21 18.12
N HIS A 694 8.57 22.92 18.21
CA HIS A 694 8.04 21.89 17.28
C HIS A 694 8.29 22.23 15.80
N CYS A 695 9.50 22.70 15.50
CA CYS A 695 9.83 23.25 14.20
C CYS A 695 11.10 22.66 13.61
N ALA A 696 11.05 22.38 12.31
CA ALA A 696 12.21 22.07 11.48
C ALA A 696 12.53 23.27 10.59
N GLN A 697 13.82 23.61 10.51
CA GLN A 697 14.34 24.58 9.52
C GLN A 697 15.37 23.90 8.62
N VAL A 698 15.37 24.28 7.34
CA VAL A 698 16.34 23.81 6.35
C VAL A 698 17.15 25.00 5.82
N TRP A 699 18.45 24.84 5.87
CA TRP A 699 19.40 25.85 5.46
C TRP A 699 20.32 25.35 4.35
N LEU A 700 20.38 26.07 3.25
CA LEU A 700 21.35 25.82 2.20
C LEU A 700 22.71 26.45 2.64
N VAL A 701 23.69 25.57 2.73
CA VAL A 701 25.07 25.97 3.08
C VAL A 701 25.85 26.18 1.81
N THR A 702 26.48 27.34 1.69
CA THR A 702 27.34 27.68 0.56
C THR A 702 28.81 27.70 1.02
N ARG A 703 29.70 27.32 0.12
CA ARG A 703 31.15 27.24 0.37
C ARG A 703 31.89 27.90 -0.78
N SER A 704 33.03 28.48 -0.45
CA SER A 704 33.94 29.09 -1.42
C SER A 704 34.65 28.03 -2.29
#